data_423ed4bf4b59ec3b37cd8c290677ad7d
#
_entry.id   423ed4bf4b59ec3b37cd8c290677ad7d
#
_cell.length_a   1.000
_cell.length_b   1.000
_cell.length_c   1.000
_cell.angle_alpha   90.00
_cell.angle_beta   90.00
_cell.angle_gamma   90.00
#
_symmetry.space_group_name_H-M   'P 1'
#
loop_
_entity.id
_entity.type
_entity.pdbx_description
1 polymer ?
#
loop_
_entity_poly.entity_id
_entity_poly.type
_entity_poly.pdbx_seq_one_letter_code
_entity_poly.pdbx_strand_id
1 'polypeptide(L)'
;MNRGPEVLAPAGSMDALRAAVECGADAVYLGAGHFNARRNARNFSEEELAEAIEYCHVRGVKVHLTLNTLVSDEELPLAMDLIRDACALGVDALIVQDLGVAALVRAAAPGMELHASTQMAVMTPEGFRALSDLGFTRAVLPRELSYEEILAIREATRDTGLELEMFIHGALCMCVSGQCYLSATMGGRSGNRGLCAQPCRLRFAADGGRRSDHALSLRDLSAVEAIPDLYEAGVLSFKIEGRMKRPEYVAAAVTACRNAVDGIRDEKLLGDLDAVFSRSGHTDGYLKGQLGHDMFGTRRKDDVVAAAPILKDLEQLYVRETRSTPVSFDFTARLGEPLQLTAVWEDPAGGNVQTVTVDTAGEYEVQAAQNVATGADKVLAQLQKTGGTGFSAADTDIALHLDENINIPVSVINKLRRAALDALTKTIAKSGQKNFDREAAEDVLKNASSATGTAVNGPLTSFRRFVRLRTADQLPAGNETPEDLAWVLPLDTSPAVFDRLQEQDIRFGVEVPRGLYEHTGTYRKQLKKAKAQGASFALAATLDSVELAKQAGLPVLGSFTTNVFNHIARAEYTALGVHHVTLSQEMTFRQMDVLRRNGTSPQGDGLLVYGRSPLMLTRNAPDGLHPSDFADPAALPELTDRKGIRFPVSKNGDAYELLNSRPLYLADSRDLPRDLFHLYWFTTETAEDVTRILRAYETGAPAGTEFTRGLYQKGVL
;
A
#
# COMPACT_ATOMS: atom_id res chain seq x y z
N MET A 1 15.96 -11.97 -17.87
CA MET A 1 15.57 -13.34 -17.47
C MET A 1 14.09 -13.32 -17.14
N ASN A 2 13.32 -14.27 -17.68
CA ASN A 2 11.89 -14.35 -17.37
C ASN A 2 11.78 -14.91 -15.94
N ARG A 3 11.60 -14.03 -14.95
CA ARG A 3 11.28 -14.48 -13.57
C ARG A 3 9.91 -15.15 -13.63
N GLY A 4 9.79 -16.34 -13.06
CA GLY A 4 8.49 -16.99 -12.89
C GLY A 4 7.55 -16.16 -11.99
N PRO A 5 6.26 -16.56 -11.87
CA PRO A 5 5.30 -15.89 -10.99
C PRO A 5 5.76 -15.93 -9.53
N GLU A 6 5.74 -14.78 -8.85
CA GLU A 6 6.13 -14.64 -7.45
C GLU A 6 4.90 -14.79 -6.54
N VAL A 7 4.96 -15.67 -5.55
CA VAL A 7 3.97 -15.77 -4.46
C VAL A 7 4.46 -14.95 -3.27
N LEU A 8 3.79 -13.82 -2.99
CA LEU A 8 4.13 -12.90 -1.89
C LEU A 8 3.20 -13.11 -0.69
N ALA A 9 3.76 -13.68 0.37
CA ALA A 9 3.01 -14.09 1.56
C ALA A 9 3.05 -13.07 2.70
N PRO A 10 1.98 -12.97 3.52
CA PRO A 10 1.98 -12.14 4.73
C PRO A 10 2.70 -12.83 5.88
N ALA A 11 3.56 -12.09 6.59
CA ALA A 11 4.14 -12.54 7.85
C ALA A 11 3.83 -11.58 8.99
N GLY A 12 3.04 -12.02 9.96
CA GLY A 12 2.70 -11.27 11.17
C GLY A 12 3.40 -11.78 12.43
N SER A 13 4.15 -12.89 12.32
CA SER A 13 4.98 -13.50 13.36
C SER A 13 5.99 -14.44 12.72
N MET A 14 7.01 -14.86 13.46
CA MET A 14 7.97 -15.87 12.98
C MET A 14 7.29 -17.20 12.60
N ASP A 15 6.25 -17.63 13.32
CA ASP A 15 5.50 -18.85 12.96
C ASP A 15 4.78 -18.71 11.62
N ALA A 16 4.15 -17.54 11.35
CA ALA A 16 3.51 -17.26 10.08
C ALA A 16 4.54 -17.14 8.94
N LEU A 17 5.73 -16.58 9.22
CA LEU A 17 6.83 -16.50 8.27
C LEU A 17 7.33 -17.90 7.90
N ARG A 18 7.58 -18.77 8.89
CA ARG A 18 7.99 -20.17 8.65
C ARG A 18 6.92 -20.90 7.82
N ALA A 19 5.65 -20.77 8.19
CA ALA A 19 4.55 -21.35 7.42
C ALA A 19 4.54 -20.87 5.96
N ALA A 20 4.76 -19.57 5.71
CA ALA A 20 4.84 -19.02 4.37
C ALA A 20 6.00 -19.62 3.56
N VAL A 21 7.19 -19.63 4.16
CA VAL A 21 8.42 -20.13 3.53
C VAL A 21 8.31 -21.61 3.20
N GLU A 22 7.91 -22.44 4.18
CA GLU A 22 7.79 -23.91 3.99
C GLU A 22 6.72 -24.29 2.97
N CYS A 23 5.67 -23.49 2.82
CA CYS A 23 4.60 -23.71 1.83
C CYS A 23 4.89 -23.15 0.44
N GLY A 24 6.07 -22.56 0.19
CA GLY A 24 6.53 -22.19 -1.15
C GLY A 24 6.37 -20.71 -1.53
N ALA A 25 6.34 -19.78 -0.54
CA ALA A 25 6.43 -18.36 -0.83
C ALA A 25 7.80 -17.98 -1.45
N ASP A 26 7.82 -17.11 -2.45
CA ASP A 26 9.04 -16.55 -3.04
C ASP A 26 9.48 -15.27 -2.33
N ALA A 27 8.52 -14.59 -1.72
CA ALA A 27 8.74 -13.42 -0.89
C ALA A 27 7.75 -13.36 0.27
N VAL A 28 8.17 -12.73 1.36
CA VAL A 28 7.28 -12.40 2.48
C VAL A 28 7.22 -10.90 2.69
N TYR A 29 6.04 -10.37 3.09
CA TYR A 29 5.95 -8.99 3.52
C TYR A 29 5.53 -8.90 4.98
N LEU A 30 6.21 -8.03 5.72
CA LEU A 30 6.04 -7.88 7.16
C LEU A 30 6.09 -6.40 7.58
N GLY A 31 5.78 -6.11 8.83
CA GLY A 31 5.88 -4.79 9.43
C GLY A 31 6.83 -4.79 10.60
N ALA A 32 7.68 -3.76 10.67
CA ALA A 32 8.46 -3.43 11.84
C ALA A 32 8.12 -2.01 12.29
N GLY A 33 8.18 -1.75 13.61
CA GLY A 33 7.89 -0.44 14.16
C GLY A 33 6.47 0.06 13.92
N HIS A 34 6.32 1.39 13.69
CA HIS A 34 5.03 2.07 13.75
C HIS A 34 4.39 2.44 12.40
N PHE A 35 5.15 2.44 11.30
CA PHE A 35 4.74 3.04 10.02
C PHE A 35 4.13 2.03 9.03
N ASN A 36 3.22 1.18 9.50
CA ASN A 36 2.59 0.19 8.62
C ASN A 36 1.07 0.11 8.78
N ALA A 37 0.38 -0.29 7.71
CA ALA A 37 -1.09 -0.36 7.61
C ALA A 37 -1.76 -1.33 8.60
N ARG A 38 -0.99 -2.08 9.39
CA ARG A 38 -1.44 -2.98 10.45
C ARG A 38 -0.69 -2.70 11.76
N ARG A 39 -0.63 -1.42 12.16
CA ARG A 39 0.07 -0.96 13.36
C ARG A 39 -0.35 -1.68 14.64
N ASN A 40 -1.61 -2.12 14.74
CA ASN A 40 -2.12 -2.91 15.86
C ASN A 40 -1.78 -4.42 15.80
N ALA A 41 -1.19 -4.91 14.69
CA ALA A 41 -0.68 -6.27 14.65
C ALA A 41 0.60 -6.39 15.50
N ARG A 42 1.00 -7.61 15.86
CA ARG A 42 2.35 -7.85 16.31
C ARG A 42 3.30 -7.48 15.16
N ASN A 43 4.19 -6.53 15.40
CA ASN A 43 5.23 -6.15 14.46
C ASN A 43 6.54 -6.76 14.92
N PHE A 44 7.46 -7.00 13.99
CA PHE A 44 8.77 -7.56 14.28
C PHE A 44 9.62 -6.51 15.02
N SER A 45 10.35 -6.94 16.06
CA SER A 45 11.44 -6.16 16.63
C SER A 45 12.62 -6.14 15.64
N GLU A 46 13.67 -5.36 15.94
CA GLU A 46 14.88 -5.34 15.11
C GLU A 46 15.57 -6.72 15.11
N GLU A 47 15.64 -7.38 16.26
CA GLU A 47 16.21 -8.72 16.39
C GLU A 47 15.37 -9.77 15.65
N GLU A 48 14.03 -9.72 15.79
CA GLU A 48 13.12 -10.60 15.07
C GLU A 48 13.21 -10.38 13.55
N LEU A 49 13.39 -9.11 13.10
CA LEU A 49 13.58 -8.79 11.69
C LEU A 49 14.89 -9.35 11.14
N ALA A 50 15.99 -9.26 11.90
CA ALA A 50 17.26 -9.87 11.53
C ALA A 50 17.15 -11.40 11.41
N GLU A 51 16.52 -12.07 12.38
CA GLU A 51 16.25 -13.52 12.33
C GLU A 51 15.38 -13.89 11.11
N ALA A 52 14.36 -13.08 10.82
CA ALA A 52 13.46 -13.28 9.68
C ALA A 52 14.22 -13.20 8.34
N ILE A 53 15.11 -12.22 8.20
CA ILE A 53 15.93 -12.03 6.99
C ILE A 53 16.91 -13.20 6.83
N GLU A 54 17.64 -13.60 7.87
CA GLU A 54 18.52 -14.75 7.82
C GLU A 54 17.78 -16.03 7.42
N TYR A 55 16.62 -16.29 8.04
CA TYR A 55 15.79 -17.46 7.75
C TYR A 55 15.30 -17.49 6.30
N CYS A 56 14.84 -16.35 5.79
CA CYS A 56 14.33 -16.21 4.44
C CYS A 56 15.43 -16.31 3.39
N HIS A 57 16.49 -15.52 3.52
CA HIS A 57 17.54 -15.41 2.52
C HIS A 57 18.27 -16.73 2.28
N VAL A 58 18.59 -17.50 3.34
CA VAL A 58 19.17 -18.84 3.22
C VAL A 58 18.28 -19.75 2.37
N ARG A 59 16.97 -19.56 2.37
CA ARG A 59 15.99 -20.35 1.60
C ARG A 59 15.61 -19.72 0.26
N GLY A 60 16.33 -18.67 -0.17
CA GLY A 60 16.05 -17.94 -1.42
C GLY A 60 14.71 -17.20 -1.42
N VAL A 61 14.26 -16.72 -0.26
CA VAL A 61 13.00 -15.98 -0.07
C VAL A 61 13.31 -14.52 0.24
N LYS A 62 12.67 -13.59 -0.47
CA LYS A 62 12.83 -12.15 -0.24
C LYS A 62 11.99 -11.65 0.92
N VAL A 63 12.45 -10.55 1.56
CA VAL A 63 11.76 -9.88 2.65
C VAL A 63 11.41 -8.44 2.25
N HIS A 64 10.11 -8.14 2.16
CA HIS A 64 9.60 -6.80 1.88
C HIS A 64 9.07 -6.15 3.16
N LEU A 65 9.60 -4.98 3.52
CA LEU A 65 9.19 -4.26 4.71
C LEU A 65 8.11 -3.21 4.36
N THR A 66 7.01 -3.21 5.12
CA THR A 66 5.96 -2.20 4.94
C THR A 66 6.26 -0.92 5.71
N LEU A 67 6.36 0.20 4.97
CA LEU A 67 6.43 1.58 5.44
C LEU A 67 5.30 2.36 4.75
N ASN A 68 4.08 1.81 4.83
CA ASN A 68 2.95 2.16 3.97
C ASN A 68 1.82 2.87 4.71
N THR A 69 2.17 3.86 5.52
CA THR A 69 1.24 4.81 6.14
C THR A 69 1.68 6.23 5.84
N LEU A 70 0.79 7.20 6.02
CA LEU A 70 1.15 8.60 6.01
C LEU A 70 2.07 8.92 7.20
N VAL A 71 3.05 9.77 7.00
CA VAL A 71 4.06 10.16 7.98
C VAL A 71 4.00 11.67 8.17
N SER A 72 3.90 12.15 9.42
CA SER A 72 3.94 13.58 9.72
C SER A 72 5.38 14.10 9.75
N ASP A 73 5.55 15.41 9.66
CA ASP A 73 6.86 16.05 9.75
C ASP A 73 7.64 15.65 11.00
N GLU A 74 6.94 15.56 12.15
CA GLU A 74 7.53 15.17 13.44
C GLU A 74 8.00 13.70 13.44
N GLU A 75 7.48 12.86 12.54
CA GLU A 75 7.80 11.43 12.42
C GLU A 75 8.83 11.12 11.33
N LEU A 76 9.13 12.06 10.43
CA LEU A 76 10.10 11.85 9.34
C LEU A 76 11.48 11.36 9.83
N PRO A 77 12.05 11.89 10.94
CA PRO A 77 13.31 11.38 11.47
C PRO A 77 13.25 9.89 11.86
N LEU A 78 12.13 9.44 12.45
CA LEU A 78 11.93 8.04 12.81
C LEU A 78 11.75 7.15 11.58
N ALA A 79 11.09 7.66 10.53
CA ALA A 79 10.99 6.95 9.25
C ALA A 79 12.37 6.79 8.58
N MET A 80 13.20 7.83 8.65
CA MET A 80 14.60 7.78 8.17
C MET A 80 15.42 6.73 8.93
N ASP A 81 15.29 6.64 10.25
CA ASP A 81 15.98 5.62 11.04
C ASP A 81 15.54 4.20 10.62
N LEU A 82 14.23 3.98 10.41
CA LEU A 82 13.71 2.70 9.92
C LEU A 82 14.24 2.34 8.51
N ILE A 83 14.39 3.30 7.62
CA ILE A 83 15.00 3.09 6.29
C ILE A 83 16.46 2.68 6.44
N ARG A 84 17.24 3.36 7.29
CA ARG A 84 18.62 3.01 7.60
C ARG A 84 18.74 1.57 8.11
N ASP A 85 17.92 1.21 9.09
CA ASP A 85 17.94 -0.13 9.72
C ASP A 85 17.54 -1.21 8.70
N ALA A 86 16.55 -0.95 7.85
CA ALA A 86 16.17 -1.82 6.74
C ALA A 86 17.35 -2.06 5.77
N CYS A 87 18.09 -1.02 5.42
CA CYS A 87 19.30 -1.13 4.60
C CYS A 87 20.40 -1.96 5.27
N ALA A 88 20.65 -1.69 6.56
CA ALA A 88 21.67 -2.37 7.33
C ALA A 88 21.37 -3.86 7.57
N LEU A 89 20.10 -4.22 7.72
CA LEU A 89 19.66 -5.60 7.92
C LEU A 89 19.54 -6.40 6.61
N GLY A 90 19.45 -5.72 5.44
CA GLY A 90 19.37 -6.41 4.15
C GLY A 90 17.94 -6.65 3.65
N VAL A 91 16.96 -5.83 4.08
CA VAL A 91 15.59 -5.85 3.51
C VAL A 91 15.64 -5.68 1.99
N ASP A 92 14.89 -6.49 1.23
CA ASP A 92 14.93 -6.47 -0.23
C ASP A 92 14.19 -5.29 -0.82
N ALA A 93 13.01 -4.96 -0.30
CA ALA A 93 12.18 -3.86 -0.80
C ALA A 93 11.40 -3.15 0.32
N LEU A 94 11.10 -1.86 0.11
CA LEU A 94 10.19 -1.08 0.93
C LEU A 94 8.86 -0.84 0.21
N ILE A 95 7.74 -1.20 0.87
CA ILE A 95 6.39 -0.92 0.36
C ILE A 95 5.92 0.40 0.97
N VAL A 96 5.74 1.45 0.15
CA VAL A 96 5.55 2.83 0.58
C VAL A 96 4.24 3.42 0.06
N GLN A 97 3.60 4.26 0.87
CA GLN A 97 2.44 5.07 0.47
C GLN A 97 2.78 6.56 0.33
N ASP A 98 3.55 7.09 1.25
CA ASP A 98 3.85 8.52 1.40
C ASP A 98 4.94 8.96 0.41
N LEU A 99 4.65 9.95 -0.44
CA LEU A 99 5.62 10.44 -1.44
C LEU A 99 6.85 11.09 -0.79
N GLY A 100 6.72 11.68 0.39
CA GLY A 100 7.87 12.22 1.12
C GLY A 100 8.81 11.12 1.61
N VAL A 101 8.25 10.00 2.08
CA VAL A 101 9.02 8.80 2.42
C VAL A 101 9.68 8.21 1.17
N ALA A 102 8.96 8.15 0.05
CA ALA A 102 9.53 7.67 -1.22
C ALA A 102 10.73 8.55 -1.66
N ALA A 103 10.63 9.87 -1.52
CA ALA A 103 11.73 10.79 -1.81
C ALA A 103 12.96 10.55 -0.91
N LEU A 104 12.75 10.31 0.39
CA LEU A 104 13.82 9.94 1.32
C LEU A 104 14.52 8.64 0.91
N VAL A 105 13.76 7.60 0.54
CA VAL A 105 14.33 6.33 0.10
C VAL A 105 15.14 6.52 -1.17
N ARG A 106 14.62 7.23 -2.18
CA ARG A 106 15.34 7.49 -3.44
C ARG A 106 16.67 8.20 -3.24
N ALA A 107 16.70 9.16 -2.34
CA ALA A 107 17.91 9.95 -2.07
C ALA A 107 18.92 9.18 -1.19
N ALA A 108 18.47 8.59 -0.10
CA ALA A 108 19.34 8.01 0.92
C ALA A 108 19.71 6.54 0.66
N ALA A 109 18.88 5.81 -0.06
CA ALA A 109 19.05 4.38 -0.30
C ALA A 109 18.72 4.00 -1.76
N PRO A 110 19.46 4.51 -2.76
CA PRO A 110 19.15 4.29 -4.18
C PRO A 110 19.22 2.82 -4.61
N GLY A 111 19.86 1.96 -3.82
CA GLY A 111 19.88 0.50 -4.04
C GLY A 111 18.69 -0.25 -3.43
N MET A 112 17.76 0.43 -2.75
CA MET A 112 16.58 -0.17 -2.15
C MET A 112 15.44 -0.22 -3.17
N GLU A 113 14.87 -1.41 -3.43
CA GLU A 113 13.68 -1.53 -4.25
C GLU A 113 12.50 -0.79 -3.59
N LEU A 114 11.82 0.05 -4.36
CA LEU A 114 10.71 0.88 -3.89
C LEU A 114 9.40 0.40 -4.53
N HIS A 115 8.49 -0.15 -3.71
CA HIS A 115 7.20 -0.68 -4.14
C HIS A 115 6.07 0.27 -3.77
N ALA A 116 5.27 0.70 -4.75
CA ALA A 116 4.11 1.53 -4.51
C ALA A 116 2.98 0.72 -3.84
N SER A 117 2.59 1.13 -2.64
CA SER A 117 1.47 0.50 -1.92
C SER A 117 0.14 0.74 -2.64
N THR A 118 -0.78 -0.23 -2.59
CA THR A 118 -2.17 -0.01 -3.02
C THR A 118 -2.84 1.20 -2.32
N GLN A 119 -2.31 1.64 -1.18
CA GLN A 119 -2.80 2.83 -0.46
C GLN A 119 -2.46 4.16 -1.15
N MET A 120 -1.64 4.16 -2.21
CA MET A 120 -1.46 5.33 -3.07
C MET A 120 -2.68 5.62 -3.94
N ALA A 121 -3.63 4.68 -4.01
CA ALA A 121 -4.91 4.80 -4.72
C ALA A 121 -4.75 5.16 -6.20
N VAL A 122 -3.79 4.53 -6.88
CA VAL A 122 -3.54 4.71 -8.32
C VAL A 122 -4.33 3.68 -9.09
N MET A 123 -5.13 4.12 -10.07
CA MET A 123 -6.14 3.30 -10.76
C MET A 123 -6.00 3.29 -12.28
N THR A 124 -5.24 4.24 -12.87
CA THR A 124 -5.19 4.45 -14.31
C THR A 124 -3.81 4.20 -14.91
N PRO A 125 -3.72 3.88 -16.21
CA PRO A 125 -2.46 3.78 -16.93
C PRO A 125 -1.53 4.98 -16.72
N GLU A 126 -2.07 6.21 -16.71
CA GLU A 126 -1.32 7.44 -16.53
C GLU A 126 -0.70 7.52 -15.13
N GLY A 127 -1.46 7.14 -14.10
CA GLY A 127 -0.96 7.12 -12.74
C GLY A 127 0.14 6.07 -12.53
N PHE A 128 0.01 4.88 -13.15
CA PHE A 128 1.05 3.85 -13.09
C PHE A 128 2.35 4.29 -13.80
N ARG A 129 2.26 5.00 -14.92
CA ARG A 129 3.44 5.61 -15.55
C ARG A 129 4.10 6.63 -14.62
N ALA A 130 3.30 7.49 -13.98
CA ALA A 130 3.82 8.47 -13.01
C ALA A 130 4.52 7.80 -11.82
N LEU A 131 4.06 6.62 -11.35
CA LEU A 131 4.78 5.86 -10.33
C LEU A 131 6.17 5.41 -10.83
N SER A 132 6.27 4.95 -12.08
CA SER A 132 7.57 4.62 -12.67
C SER A 132 8.49 5.84 -12.76
N ASP A 133 7.97 6.99 -13.19
CA ASP A 133 8.72 8.25 -13.27
C ASP A 133 9.17 8.73 -11.88
N LEU A 134 8.42 8.41 -10.84
CA LEU A 134 8.76 8.65 -9.43
C LEU A 134 9.77 7.63 -8.88
N GLY A 135 10.26 6.68 -9.67
CA GLY A 135 11.30 5.73 -9.29
C GLY A 135 10.79 4.49 -8.54
N PHE A 136 9.50 4.20 -8.57
CA PHE A 136 8.98 2.93 -8.09
C PHE A 136 9.34 1.81 -9.08
N THR A 137 9.84 0.69 -8.54
CA THR A 137 10.20 -0.50 -9.33
C THR A 137 9.04 -1.49 -9.45
N ARG A 138 8.08 -1.42 -8.51
CA ARG A 138 6.88 -2.26 -8.48
C ARG A 138 5.68 -1.46 -7.98
N ALA A 139 4.49 -1.76 -8.49
CA ALA A 139 3.24 -1.14 -8.03
C ALA A 139 2.17 -2.19 -7.73
N VAL A 140 1.52 -2.02 -6.57
CA VAL A 140 0.41 -2.89 -6.13
C VAL A 140 -0.88 -2.36 -6.74
N LEU A 141 -1.47 -3.15 -7.62
CA LEU A 141 -2.75 -2.88 -8.26
C LEU A 141 -3.88 -2.73 -7.22
N PRO A 142 -4.79 -1.78 -7.37
CA PRO A 142 -6.05 -1.76 -6.63
C PRO A 142 -6.83 -3.06 -6.84
N ARG A 143 -7.45 -3.55 -5.77
CA ARG A 143 -8.27 -4.78 -5.82
C ARG A 143 -9.56 -4.61 -6.60
N GLU A 144 -9.90 -3.37 -6.86
CA GLU A 144 -11.11 -2.94 -7.55
C GLU A 144 -11.01 -3.01 -9.08
N LEU A 145 -9.82 -3.27 -9.65
CA LEU A 145 -9.62 -3.31 -11.10
C LEU A 145 -10.20 -4.58 -11.75
N SER A 146 -10.74 -4.42 -12.94
CA SER A 146 -11.12 -5.52 -13.83
C SER A 146 -9.90 -6.04 -14.61
N TYR A 147 -10.05 -7.22 -15.21
CA TYR A 147 -9.00 -7.82 -16.04
C TYR A 147 -8.60 -6.92 -17.23
N GLU A 148 -9.57 -6.28 -17.88
CA GLU A 148 -9.35 -5.35 -19.00
C GLU A 148 -8.57 -4.12 -18.58
N GLU A 149 -8.85 -3.57 -17.40
CA GLU A 149 -8.12 -2.42 -16.85
C GLU A 149 -6.69 -2.79 -16.50
N ILE A 150 -6.46 -4.00 -15.99
CA ILE A 150 -5.10 -4.53 -15.75
C ILE A 150 -4.32 -4.63 -17.05
N LEU A 151 -4.92 -5.16 -18.12
CA LEU A 151 -4.30 -5.21 -19.44
C LEU A 151 -3.94 -3.82 -19.96
N ALA A 152 -4.84 -2.84 -19.80
CA ALA A 152 -4.59 -1.47 -20.22
C ALA A 152 -3.42 -0.81 -19.46
N ILE A 153 -3.32 -1.06 -18.14
CA ILE A 153 -2.20 -0.62 -17.31
C ILE A 153 -0.90 -1.28 -17.78
N ARG A 154 -0.91 -2.61 -17.99
CA ARG A 154 0.27 -3.34 -18.45
C ARG A 154 0.77 -2.85 -19.79
N GLU A 155 -0.12 -2.63 -20.74
CA GLU A 155 0.26 -2.09 -22.05
C GLU A 155 0.91 -0.70 -21.93
N ALA A 156 0.33 0.17 -21.11
CA ALA A 156 0.85 1.51 -20.88
C ALA A 156 2.18 1.55 -20.13
N THR A 157 2.53 0.51 -19.37
CA THR A 157 3.77 0.43 -18.58
C THR A 157 4.80 -0.56 -19.14
N ARG A 158 4.56 -1.11 -20.33
CA ARG A 158 5.42 -2.14 -20.92
C ARG A 158 6.88 -1.71 -21.09
N ASP A 159 7.10 -0.45 -21.38
CA ASP A 159 8.42 0.16 -21.65
C ASP A 159 9.09 0.77 -20.41
N THR A 160 8.43 0.77 -19.26
CA THR A 160 8.92 1.46 -18.04
C THR A 160 9.75 0.56 -17.12
N GLY A 161 9.65 -0.76 -17.26
CA GLY A 161 10.24 -1.72 -16.33
C GLY A 161 9.46 -1.88 -15.01
N LEU A 162 8.34 -1.16 -14.81
CA LEU A 162 7.51 -1.26 -13.62
C LEU A 162 6.87 -2.64 -13.53
N GLU A 163 7.13 -3.37 -12.45
CA GLU A 163 6.48 -4.64 -12.14
C GLU A 163 5.09 -4.43 -11.55
N LEU A 164 4.14 -5.29 -11.91
CA LEU A 164 2.79 -5.27 -11.37
C LEU A 164 2.61 -6.37 -10.32
N GLU A 165 2.04 -6.00 -9.17
CA GLU A 165 1.68 -6.87 -8.05
C GLU A 165 0.19 -6.79 -7.81
N MET A 166 -0.49 -7.93 -7.55
CA MET A 166 -1.92 -7.97 -7.31
C MET A 166 -2.26 -8.81 -6.08
N PHE A 167 -3.20 -8.33 -5.26
CA PHE A 167 -3.82 -9.16 -4.23
C PHE A 167 -4.74 -10.20 -4.86
N ILE A 168 -4.53 -11.47 -4.53
CA ILE A 168 -5.30 -12.60 -5.08
C ILE A 168 -6.10 -13.37 -4.05
N HIS A 169 -5.80 -13.22 -2.76
CA HIS A 169 -6.56 -13.87 -1.69
C HIS A 169 -6.60 -13.03 -0.43
N GLY A 170 -7.71 -13.11 0.30
CA GLY A 170 -7.86 -12.59 1.65
C GLY A 170 -8.88 -11.45 1.78
N ALA A 171 -8.79 -10.67 2.86
CA ALA A 171 -9.79 -9.66 3.17
C ALA A 171 -9.91 -8.57 2.11
N LEU A 172 -11.12 -8.36 1.58
CA LEU A 172 -11.44 -7.30 0.64
C LEU A 172 -11.96 -6.07 1.38
N CYS A 173 -11.36 -4.90 1.10
CA CYS A 173 -11.85 -3.62 1.60
C CYS A 173 -13.03 -3.13 0.73
N MET A 174 -14.02 -2.48 1.35
CA MET A 174 -15.10 -1.80 0.60
C MET A 174 -14.60 -0.51 -0.06
N CYS A 175 -13.74 0.22 0.63
CA CYS A 175 -13.17 1.48 0.16
C CYS A 175 -11.89 1.25 -0.63
N VAL A 176 -11.67 2.03 -1.68
CA VAL A 176 -10.38 2.15 -2.33
C VAL A 176 -9.31 2.44 -1.27
N SER A 177 -8.25 1.66 -1.27
CA SER A 177 -7.18 1.76 -0.28
C SER A 177 -6.57 3.17 -0.29
N GLY A 178 -6.29 3.73 0.91
CA GLY A 178 -5.77 5.11 1.03
C GLY A 178 -6.84 6.22 0.97
N GLN A 179 -8.08 5.91 0.59
CA GLN A 179 -9.19 6.87 0.46
C GLN A 179 -10.27 6.71 1.53
N CYS A 180 -9.96 6.00 2.64
CA CYS A 180 -10.91 5.72 3.71
C CYS A 180 -10.65 6.57 4.95
N TYR A 181 -11.57 7.47 5.27
CA TYR A 181 -11.57 8.33 6.46
C TYR A 181 -12.65 7.94 7.49
N LEU A 182 -13.45 6.90 7.20
CA LEU A 182 -14.60 6.51 8.04
C LEU A 182 -14.17 6.16 9.47
N SER A 183 -13.12 5.37 9.64
CA SER A 183 -12.62 4.95 10.96
C SER A 183 -12.02 6.13 11.75
N ALA A 184 -11.34 7.04 11.11
CA ALA A 184 -10.81 8.27 11.70
C ALA A 184 -11.94 9.17 12.21
N THR A 185 -12.96 9.40 11.39
CA THR A 185 -14.09 10.27 11.72
C THR A 185 -14.96 9.68 12.83
N MET A 186 -15.21 8.37 12.84
CA MET A 186 -16.05 7.72 13.86
C MET A 186 -15.36 7.52 15.21
N GLY A 187 -14.03 7.39 15.23
CA GLY A 187 -13.33 6.99 16.45
C GLY A 187 -11.88 7.46 16.59
N GLY A 188 -11.41 8.40 15.78
CA GLY A 188 -10.03 8.92 15.83
C GLY A 188 -8.94 7.93 15.34
N ARG A 189 -9.33 6.76 14.84
CA ARG A 189 -8.42 5.69 14.42
C ARG A 189 -8.26 5.69 12.90
N SER A 190 -7.19 6.32 12.40
CA SER A 190 -6.98 6.45 10.97
C SER A 190 -6.60 5.12 10.29
N GLY A 191 -7.31 4.80 9.20
CA GLY A 191 -6.94 3.70 8.30
C GLY A 191 -5.65 3.99 7.54
N ASN A 192 -5.41 5.25 7.17
CA ASN A 192 -4.21 5.72 6.47
C ASN A 192 -2.97 5.74 7.38
N ARG A 193 -3.19 5.61 8.71
CA ARG A 193 -2.14 5.50 9.73
C ARG A 193 -2.09 4.11 10.39
N GLY A 194 -2.69 3.12 9.75
CA GLY A 194 -2.62 1.71 10.17
C GLY A 194 -3.51 1.31 11.33
N LEU A 195 -4.46 2.14 11.76
CA LEU A 195 -5.29 1.91 12.97
C LEU A 195 -6.77 1.64 12.66
N CYS A 196 -7.10 1.26 11.43
CA CYS A 196 -8.49 1.00 11.01
C CYS A 196 -9.25 0.09 11.98
N ALA A 197 -10.40 0.57 12.48
CA ALA A 197 -11.30 -0.20 13.34
C ALA A 197 -12.32 -1.06 12.58
N GLN A 198 -12.24 -1.10 11.25
CA GLN A 198 -13.14 -1.83 10.35
C GLN A 198 -14.65 -1.46 10.53
N PRO A 199 -15.03 -0.17 10.60
CA PRO A 199 -16.43 0.22 10.80
C PRO A 199 -17.33 -0.23 9.64
N CYS A 200 -16.81 -0.42 8.43
CA CYS A 200 -17.55 -0.96 7.28
C CYS A 200 -18.10 -2.39 7.52
N ARG A 201 -17.60 -3.11 8.52
CA ARG A 201 -18.10 -4.45 8.91
C ARG A 201 -19.24 -4.38 9.91
N LEU A 202 -19.55 -3.21 10.45
CA LEU A 202 -20.70 -2.99 11.31
C LEU A 202 -21.96 -2.81 10.46
N ARG A 203 -23.11 -2.81 11.14
CA ARG A 203 -24.40 -2.56 10.50
C ARG A 203 -24.44 -1.16 9.90
N PHE A 204 -24.64 -1.11 8.59
CA PHE A 204 -25.06 0.05 7.81
C PHE A 204 -26.24 -0.40 6.95
N ALA A 205 -27.41 0.12 7.26
CA ALA A 205 -28.65 -0.34 6.65
C ALA A 205 -29.04 0.56 5.46
N ALA A 206 -29.35 -0.06 4.33
CA ALA A 206 -30.00 0.61 3.20
C ALA A 206 -31.52 0.46 3.34
N ASP A 207 -32.25 1.56 3.10
CA ASP A 207 -33.73 1.62 3.18
C ASP A 207 -34.28 1.05 4.51
N GLY A 208 -33.67 1.48 5.63
CA GLY A 208 -34.07 1.00 6.98
C GLY A 208 -33.82 -0.47 7.24
N GLY A 209 -32.95 -1.14 6.45
CA GLY A 209 -32.62 -2.57 6.53
C GLY A 209 -33.49 -3.46 5.66
N ARG A 210 -34.46 -2.89 4.91
CA ARG A 210 -35.30 -3.67 4.01
C ARG A 210 -34.55 -4.22 2.79
N ARG A 211 -33.56 -3.47 2.30
CA ARG A 211 -32.73 -3.85 1.15
C ARG A 211 -31.42 -4.51 1.59
N SER A 212 -30.75 -3.95 2.60
CA SER A 212 -29.54 -4.53 3.19
C SER A 212 -29.31 -4.01 4.61
N ASP A 213 -28.73 -4.85 5.48
CA ASP A 213 -28.32 -4.51 6.84
C ASP A 213 -26.81 -4.28 6.98
N HIS A 214 -26.01 -4.75 6.03
CA HIS A 214 -24.53 -4.66 6.03
C HIS A 214 -24.02 -4.15 4.68
N ALA A 215 -24.58 -3.03 4.25
CA ALA A 215 -24.37 -2.45 2.93
C ALA A 215 -22.91 -2.13 2.55
N LEU A 216 -21.97 -2.16 3.52
CA LEU A 216 -20.55 -1.90 3.32
C LEU A 216 -19.66 -3.13 3.55
N SER A 217 -20.24 -4.33 3.75
CA SER A 217 -19.45 -5.54 4.07
C SER A 217 -19.31 -6.45 2.86
N LEU A 218 -18.16 -6.37 2.18
CA LEU A 218 -17.83 -7.29 1.08
C LEU A 218 -17.44 -8.68 1.59
N ARG A 219 -17.63 -9.70 0.75
CA ARG A 219 -17.00 -11.02 0.87
C ARG A 219 -15.48 -10.89 0.81
N ASP A 220 -14.77 -11.96 1.15
CA ASP A 220 -13.32 -12.00 1.00
C ASP A 220 -12.95 -12.27 -0.48
N LEU A 221 -11.76 -11.82 -0.87
CA LEU A 221 -11.24 -12.04 -2.22
C LEU A 221 -10.69 -13.46 -2.36
N SER A 222 -11.01 -14.13 -3.47
CA SER A 222 -10.22 -15.25 -3.99
C SER A 222 -10.18 -15.18 -5.51
N ALA A 223 -8.99 -14.94 -6.05
CA ALA A 223 -8.67 -14.96 -7.47
C ALA A 223 -7.51 -15.96 -7.76
N VAL A 224 -7.36 -16.99 -6.90
CA VAL A 224 -6.26 -17.97 -7.01
C VAL A 224 -6.29 -18.69 -8.34
N GLU A 225 -7.48 -19.07 -8.81
CA GLU A 225 -7.64 -19.76 -10.09
C GLU A 225 -7.32 -18.89 -11.32
N ALA A 226 -7.30 -17.56 -11.17
CA ALA A 226 -6.95 -16.62 -12.23
C ALA A 226 -5.44 -16.33 -12.32
N ILE A 227 -4.60 -16.92 -11.46
CA ILE A 227 -3.15 -16.68 -11.46
C ILE A 227 -2.50 -16.91 -12.83
N PRO A 228 -2.77 -18.01 -13.57
CA PRO A 228 -2.18 -18.22 -14.89
C PRO A 228 -2.52 -17.09 -15.87
N ASP A 229 -3.79 -16.71 -15.96
CA ASP A 229 -4.26 -15.66 -16.87
C ASP A 229 -3.68 -14.29 -16.49
N LEU A 230 -3.61 -13.98 -15.19
CA LEU A 230 -3.01 -12.74 -14.67
C LEU A 230 -1.50 -12.69 -14.95
N TYR A 231 -0.80 -13.80 -14.85
CA TYR A 231 0.62 -13.87 -15.19
C TYR A 231 0.85 -13.62 -16.69
N GLU A 232 0.02 -14.19 -17.56
CA GLU A 232 0.03 -13.91 -19.01
C GLU A 232 -0.30 -12.43 -19.29
N ALA A 233 -1.19 -11.83 -18.51
CA ALA A 233 -1.49 -10.39 -18.54
C ALA A 233 -0.33 -9.52 -18.04
N GLY A 234 0.75 -10.11 -17.48
CA GLY A 234 1.96 -9.43 -17.03
C GLY A 234 1.96 -9.01 -15.56
N VAL A 235 1.08 -9.56 -14.73
CA VAL A 235 1.19 -9.47 -13.27
C VAL A 235 2.26 -10.45 -12.81
N LEU A 236 3.31 -9.96 -12.15
CA LEU A 236 4.46 -10.78 -11.77
C LEU A 236 4.41 -11.25 -10.31
N SER A 237 3.74 -10.52 -9.41
CA SER A 237 3.68 -10.84 -7.99
C SER A 237 2.23 -11.02 -7.51
N PHE A 238 1.96 -12.16 -6.89
CA PHE A 238 0.65 -12.59 -6.39
C PHE A 238 0.61 -12.51 -4.87
N LYS A 239 -0.03 -11.46 -4.37
CA LYS A 239 -0.01 -11.10 -2.95
C LYS A 239 -1.20 -11.66 -2.19
N ILE A 240 -0.92 -12.23 -1.02
CA ILE A 240 -1.93 -12.74 -0.09
C ILE A 240 -2.12 -11.73 1.04
N GLU A 241 -3.36 -11.29 1.31
CA GLU A 241 -3.68 -10.44 2.48
C GLU A 241 -3.80 -11.31 3.73
N GLY A 242 -3.14 -10.91 4.84
CA GLY A 242 -3.33 -11.71 6.05
C GLY A 242 -2.31 -11.55 7.17
N ARG A 243 -1.59 -10.43 7.35
CA ARG A 243 -0.61 -10.22 8.44
C ARG A 243 -1.15 -10.40 9.87
N MET A 244 -2.47 -10.32 10.06
CA MET A 244 -3.14 -10.57 11.33
C MET A 244 -3.74 -11.98 11.43
N LYS A 245 -3.37 -12.87 10.53
CA LYS A 245 -3.93 -14.21 10.44
C LYS A 245 -3.02 -15.24 11.07
N ARG A 246 -3.60 -16.42 11.36
CA ARG A 246 -2.87 -17.55 11.93
C ARG A 246 -1.94 -18.18 10.89
N PRO A 247 -0.86 -18.86 11.32
CA PRO A 247 0.06 -19.57 10.44
C PRO A 247 -0.63 -20.58 9.51
N GLU A 248 -1.67 -21.29 10.00
CA GLU A 248 -2.41 -22.29 9.23
C GLU A 248 -3.12 -21.68 8.01
N TYR A 249 -3.69 -20.48 8.18
CA TYR A 249 -4.26 -19.74 7.05
C TYR A 249 -3.17 -19.35 6.02
N VAL A 250 -2.04 -18.86 6.52
CA VAL A 250 -0.92 -18.46 5.64
C VAL A 250 -0.41 -19.69 4.86
N ALA A 251 -0.23 -20.81 5.54
CA ALA A 251 0.17 -22.08 4.92
C ALA A 251 -0.78 -22.49 3.80
N ALA A 252 -2.08 -22.57 4.09
CA ALA A 252 -3.09 -22.98 3.12
C ALA A 252 -3.16 -22.03 1.91
N ALA A 253 -3.15 -20.70 2.15
CA ALA A 253 -3.23 -19.71 1.09
C ALA A 253 -1.99 -19.72 0.19
N VAL A 254 -0.78 -19.84 0.77
CA VAL A 254 0.47 -19.95 0.01
C VAL A 254 0.50 -21.24 -0.80
N THR A 255 0.13 -22.38 -0.21
CA THR A 255 0.09 -23.66 -0.93
C THR A 255 -0.91 -23.61 -2.09
N ALA A 256 -2.09 -23.02 -1.88
CA ALA A 256 -3.09 -22.88 -2.95
C ALA A 256 -2.57 -22.01 -4.09
N CYS A 257 -1.88 -20.90 -3.79
CA CYS A 257 -1.28 -20.04 -4.81
C CYS A 257 -0.13 -20.72 -5.52
N ARG A 258 0.74 -21.45 -4.82
CA ARG A 258 1.84 -22.21 -5.41
C ARG A 258 1.30 -23.31 -6.32
N ASN A 259 0.29 -24.05 -5.89
CA ASN A 259 -0.38 -25.05 -6.71
C ASN A 259 -0.93 -24.43 -8.00
N ALA A 260 -1.57 -23.26 -7.93
CA ALA A 260 -2.08 -22.57 -9.11
C ALA A 260 -0.96 -22.12 -10.06
N VAL A 261 0.18 -21.65 -9.54
CA VAL A 261 1.38 -21.34 -10.33
C VAL A 261 1.92 -22.60 -11.02
N ASP A 262 1.92 -23.74 -10.34
CA ASP A 262 2.42 -25.01 -10.84
C ASP A 262 1.38 -25.77 -11.71
N GLY A 263 0.20 -25.18 -11.94
CA GLY A 263 -0.88 -25.79 -12.74
C GLY A 263 -1.62 -26.91 -12.01
N ILE A 264 -1.50 -26.99 -10.69
CA ILE A 264 -2.14 -28.01 -9.84
C ILE A 264 -3.44 -27.45 -9.28
N ARG A 265 -4.55 -28.17 -9.38
CA ARG A 265 -5.82 -27.85 -8.77
C ARG A 265 -6.14 -28.80 -7.61
N ASP A 266 -6.15 -28.29 -6.39
CA ASP A 266 -6.47 -29.03 -5.17
C ASP A 266 -7.80 -28.52 -4.59
N GLU A 267 -8.90 -29.19 -4.99
CA GLU A 267 -10.26 -28.86 -4.57
C GLU A 267 -10.45 -28.97 -3.05
N LYS A 268 -9.77 -29.94 -2.40
CA LYS A 268 -9.85 -30.10 -0.94
C LYS A 268 -9.24 -28.90 -0.23
N LEU A 269 -8.03 -28.50 -0.63
CA LEU A 269 -7.33 -27.35 -0.02
C LEU A 269 -8.12 -26.05 -0.23
N LEU A 270 -8.67 -25.84 -1.44
CA LEU A 270 -9.51 -24.65 -1.73
C LEU A 270 -10.77 -24.66 -0.85
N GLY A 271 -11.41 -25.79 -0.65
CA GLY A 271 -12.57 -25.95 0.26
C GLY A 271 -12.19 -25.71 1.72
N ASP A 272 -11.07 -26.23 2.20
CA ASP A 272 -10.55 -26.02 3.53
C ASP A 272 -10.23 -24.52 3.78
N LEU A 273 -9.62 -23.86 2.78
CA LEU A 273 -9.30 -22.44 2.84
C LEU A 273 -10.56 -21.56 2.92
N ASP A 274 -11.60 -21.90 2.13
CA ASP A 274 -12.91 -21.23 2.21
C ASP A 274 -13.54 -21.39 3.59
N ALA A 275 -13.57 -22.59 4.14
CA ALA A 275 -14.16 -22.87 5.45
C ALA A 275 -13.43 -22.15 6.60
N VAL A 276 -12.11 -22.00 6.53
CA VAL A 276 -11.31 -21.37 7.59
C VAL A 276 -11.40 -19.85 7.57
N PHE A 277 -11.60 -19.23 6.40
CA PHE A 277 -11.36 -17.81 6.28
C PHE A 277 -12.53 -16.98 5.72
N SER A 278 -13.45 -17.53 4.95
CA SER A 278 -14.42 -16.75 4.18
C SER A 278 -15.51 -16.05 5.03
N ARG A 279 -16.05 -14.95 4.49
CA ARG A 279 -17.25 -14.25 4.94
C ARG A 279 -18.38 -14.57 3.98
N SER A 280 -19.14 -15.64 4.25
CA SER A 280 -20.20 -16.13 3.36
C SER A 280 -19.67 -16.47 1.94
N GLY A 281 -18.46 -17.04 1.85
CA GLY A 281 -17.76 -17.33 0.61
C GLY A 281 -16.83 -16.22 0.14
N HIS A 282 -16.23 -16.43 -1.01
CA HIS A 282 -15.30 -15.50 -1.67
C HIS A 282 -15.96 -14.77 -2.85
N THR A 283 -15.26 -13.78 -3.37
CA THR A 283 -15.62 -13.06 -4.59
C THR A 283 -14.38 -12.70 -5.40
N ASP A 284 -14.51 -12.75 -6.72
CA ASP A 284 -13.61 -12.19 -7.72
C ASP A 284 -14.34 -11.18 -8.63
N GLY A 285 -15.48 -10.67 -8.14
CA GLY A 285 -16.41 -9.85 -8.91
C GLY A 285 -15.77 -8.62 -9.55
N TYR A 286 -14.82 -7.98 -8.88
CA TYR A 286 -14.07 -6.86 -9.47
C TYR A 286 -13.26 -7.31 -10.68
N LEU A 287 -12.48 -8.38 -10.55
CA LEU A 287 -11.64 -8.90 -11.65
C LEU A 287 -12.47 -9.27 -12.88
N LYS A 288 -13.66 -9.83 -12.64
CA LYS A 288 -14.61 -10.22 -13.71
C LYS A 288 -15.50 -9.09 -14.21
N GLY A 289 -15.40 -7.88 -13.63
CA GLY A 289 -16.31 -6.77 -13.95
C GLY A 289 -17.76 -7.00 -13.49
N GLN A 290 -18.00 -7.94 -12.58
CA GLN A 290 -19.32 -8.33 -12.08
C GLN A 290 -19.60 -7.68 -10.72
N LEU A 291 -20.02 -6.42 -10.76
CA LEU A 291 -20.34 -5.64 -9.56
C LEU A 291 -21.77 -5.94 -9.09
N GLY A 292 -22.04 -5.74 -7.80
CA GLY A 292 -23.40 -5.82 -7.23
C GLY A 292 -23.50 -6.63 -5.97
N HIS A 293 -24.72 -7.09 -5.66
CA HIS A 293 -25.12 -7.75 -4.42
C HIS A 293 -24.26 -9.01 -4.09
N ASP A 294 -23.91 -9.80 -5.09
CA ASP A 294 -23.18 -11.06 -4.92
C ASP A 294 -21.78 -10.89 -4.34
N MET A 295 -21.24 -9.68 -4.36
CA MET A 295 -19.96 -9.35 -3.72
C MET A 295 -20.06 -9.12 -2.22
N PHE A 296 -21.26 -9.03 -1.63
CA PHE A 296 -21.44 -8.72 -0.21
C PHE A 296 -21.64 -9.97 0.64
N GLY A 297 -21.15 -9.90 1.90
CA GLY A 297 -21.24 -11.02 2.83
C GLY A 297 -20.87 -10.63 4.27
N THR A 298 -21.30 -11.47 5.21
CA THR A 298 -21.04 -11.32 6.65
C THR A 298 -20.56 -12.63 7.24
N ARG A 299 -19.65 -12.58 8.21
CA ARG A 299 -19.20 -13.78 8.93
C ARG A 299 -20.07 -14.05 10.15
N ARG A 300 -20.49 -15.29 10.34
CA ARG A 300 -21.27 -15.75 11.49
C ARG A 300 -20.37 -16.45 12.52
N LYS A 301 -20.81 -16.49 13.78
CA LYS A 301 -20.03 -17.15 14.84
C LYS A 301 -19.85 -18.65 14.60
N ASP A 302 -20.86 -19.30 14.00
CA ASP A 302 -20.84 -20.73 13.72
C ASP A 302 -19.75 -21.12 12.71
N ASP A 303 -19.41 -20.23 11.76
CA ASP A 303 -18.33 -20.43 10.80
C ASP A 303 -16.95 -20.56 11.49
N VAL A 304 -16.78 -19.88 12.63
CA VAL A 304 -15.51 -19.91 13.41
C VAL A 304 -15.34 -21.24 14.15
N VAL A 305 -16.42 -21.82 14.65
CA VAL A 305 -16.41 -23.09 15.39
C VAL A 305 -16.17 -24.26 14.44
N ALA A 306 -16.79 -24.24 13.26
CA ALA A 306 -16.61 -25.27 12.24
C ALA A 306 -15.20 -25.38 11.68
N ALA A 307 -14.42 -24.30 11.72
CA ALA A 307 -13.04 -24.23 11.21
C ALA A 307 -11.99 -24.94 12.10
N ALA A 308 -12.28 -25.22 13.37
CA ALA A 308 -11.27 -25.70 14.32
C ALA A 308 -10.60 -27.05 13.95
N PRO A 309 -11.32 -28.08 13.46
CA PRO A 309 -10.69 -29.34 13.01
C PRO A 309 -9.78 -29.13 11.80
N ILE A 310 -10.22 -28.31 10.84
CA ILE A 310 -9.50 -28.01 9.59
C ILE A 310 -8.16 -27.34 9.90
N LEU A 311 -8.13 -26.40 10.85
CA LEU A 311 -6.88 -25.72 11.26
C LEU A 311 -5.79 -26.72 11.70
N LYS A 312 -6.16 -27.79 12.42
CA LYS A 312 -5.21 -28.81 12.84
C LYS A 312 -4.65 -29.62 11.66
N ASP A 313 -5.45 -29.86 10.65
CA ASP A 313 -5.00 -30.55 9.44
C ASP A 313 -4.05 -29.65 8.64
N LEU A 314 -4.35 -28.37 8.53
CA LEU A 314 -3.53 -27.38 7.84
C LEU A 314 -2.18 -27.13 8.50
N GLU A 315 -2.04 -27.33 9.82
CA GLU A 315 -0.76 -27.27 10.54
C GLU A 315 0.27 -28.25 9.97
N GLN A 316 -0.18 -29.39 9.44
CA GLN A 316 0.70 -30.41 8.85
C GLN A 316 1.44 -29.92 7.59
N LEU A 317 0.96 -28.85 6.94
CA LEU A 317 1.58 -28.29 5.73
C LEU A 317 2.98 -27.69 6.05
N TYR A 318 3.22 -27.22 7.28
CA TYR A 318 4.44 -26.48 7.61
C TYR A 318 5.16 -26.92 8.89
N VAL A 319 4.60 -27.89 9.63
CA VAL A 319 5.19 -28.37 10.89
C VAL A 319 6.58 -28.98 10.68
N ARG A 320 6.88 -29.47 9.48
CA ARG A 320 8.19 -29.99 9.10
C ARG A 320 8.88 -28.96 8.21
N GLU A 321 10.05 -28.50 8.64
CA GLU A 321 10.93 -27.68 7.81
C GLU A 321 11.57 -28.58 6.73
N THR A 322 11.14 -28.42 5.50
CA THR A 322 11.59 -29.19 4.34
C THR A 322 12.26 -28.33 3.28
N ARG A 323 11.99 -27.01 3.30
CA ARG A 323 12.58 -26.07 2.36
C ARG A 323 14.04 -25.82 2.69
N SER A 324 14.89 -26.19 1.74
CA SER A 324 16.34 -25.99 1.83
C SER A 324 16.89 -25.61 0.46
N THR A 325 18.03 -24.94 0.46
CA THR A 325 18.78 -24.61 -0.76
C THR A 325 20.05 -25.43 -0.85
N PRO A 326 20.53 -25.76 -2.06
CA PRO A 326 21.76 -26.51 -2.24
C PRO A 326 22.98 -25.77 -1.66
N VAL A 327 23.88 -26.53 -1.04
CA VAL A 327 25.20 -26.07 -0.62
C VAL A 327 26.25 -27.05 -1.08
N SER A 328 27.34 -26.55 -1.66
CA SER A 328 28.50 -27.38 -2.05
C SER A 328 29.60 -27.25 -1.00
N PHE A 329 30.33 -28.32 -0.76
CA PHE A 329 31.46 -28.38 0.17
C PHE A 329 32.74 -28.80 -0.53
N ASP A 330 33.85 -28.14 -0.16
CA ASP A 330 35.21 -28.58 -0.43
C ASP A 330 35.91 -28.80 0.89
N PHE A 331 36.25 -30.06 1.20
CA PHE A 331 36.81 -30.47 2.47
C PHE A 331 38.23 -30.98 2.29
N THR A 332 39.19 -30.34 2.95
CA THR A 332 40.61 -30.68 2.90
C THR A 332 41.13 -31.18 4.26
N ALA A 333 41.82 -32.31 4.29
CA ALA A 333 42.47 -32.90 5.43
C ALA A 333 43.85 -33.43 5.07
N ARG A 334 44.90 -32.68 5.46
CA ARG A 334 46.31 -33.02 5.26
C ARG A 334 46.97 -33.39 6.61
N LEU A 335 47.79 -34.40 6.60
CA LEU A 335 48.49 -34.87 7.84
C LEU A 335 49.32 -33.74 8.43
N GLY A 336 49.12 -33.45 9.72
CA GLY A 336 49.83 -32.41 10.46
C GLY A 336 49.30 -30.98 10.21
N GLU A 337 48.23 -30.80 9.38
CA GLU A 337 47.62 -29.52 9.11
C GLU A 337 46.22 -29.40 9.75
N PRO A 338 45.73 -28.20 9.98
CA PRO A 338 44.31 -27.99 10.34
C PRO A 338 43.37 -28.52 9.27
N LEU A 339 42.18 -28.99 9.68
CA LEU A 339 41.10 -29.28 8.74
C LEU A 339 40.60 -27.97 8.13
N GLN A 340 40.27 -28.00 6.83
CA GLN A 340 39.64 -26.87 6.14
C GLN A 340 38.34 -27.32 5.48
N LEU A 341 37.33 -26.45 5.55
CA LEU A 341 36.06 -26.65 4.90
C LEU A 341 35.61 -25.32 4.22
N THR A 342 35.46 -25.38 2.92
CA THR A 342 34.85 -24.32 2.13
C THR A 342 33.39 -24.70 1.85
N ALA A 343 32.45 -23.81 2.15
CA ALA A 343 31.03 -23.93 1.83
C ALA A 343 30.67 -22.90 0.79
N VAL A 344 29.98 -23.32 -0.28
CA VAL A 344 29.53 -22.45 -1.37
C VAL A 344 28.02 -22.56 -1.50
N TRP A 345 27.34 -21.42 -1.54
CA TRP A 345 25.92 -21.30 -1.80
C TRP A 345 25.70 -20.42 -3.01
N GLU A 346 24.79 -20.85 -3.89
CA GLU A 346 24.33 -20.09 -5.03
C GLU A 346 22.86 -19.70 -4.83
N ASP A 347 22.56 -18.41 -5.02
CA ASP A 347 21.19 -17.92 -4.92
C ASP A 347 20.28 -18.67 -5.90
N PRO A 348 19.23 -19.35 -5.44
CA PRO A 348 18.27 -20.03 -6.33
C PRO A 348 17.59 -19.07 -7.34
N ALA A 349 17.48 -17.79 -7.00
CA ALA A 349 16.99 -16.76 -7.91
C ALA A 349 18.02 -16.31 -8.95
N GLY A 350 19.28 -16.74 -8.80
CA GLY A 350 20.41 -16.46 -9.69
C GLY A 350 21.13 -15.15 -9.40
N GLY A 351 22.41 -15.09 -9.76
CA GLY A 351 23.22 -13.87 -9.77
C GLY A 351 24.08 -13.61 -8.52
N ASN A 352 23.88 -14.33 -7.41
CA ASN A 352 24.69 -14.16 -6.19
C ASN A 352 25.29 -15.49 -5.75
N VAL A 353 26.60 -15.53 -5.54
CA VAL A 353 27.34 -16.68 -5.02
C VAL A 353 28.05 -16.27 -3.74
N GLN A 354 27.83 -17.03 -2.66
CA GLN A 354 28.50 -16.79 -1.39
C GLN A 354 29.41 -17.94 -1.04
N THR A 355 30.65 -17.64 -0.64
CA THR A 355 31.67 -18.61 -0.28
C THR A 355 32.25 -18.28 1.07
N VAL A 356 32.37 -19.28 1.93
CA VAL A 356 32.98 -19.18 3.25
C VAL A 356 33.95 -20.33 3.47
N THR A 357 35.15 -20.02 3.94
CA THR A 357 36.13 -21.04 4.36
C THR A 357 36.36 -20.95 5.86
N VAL A 358 36.29 -22.05 6.54
CA VAL A 358 36.59 -22.21 7.97
C VAL A 358 37.63 -23.31 8.17
N ASP A 359 38.40 -23.22 9.24
CA ASP A 359 39.41 -24.18 9.58
C ASP A 359 39.43 -24.50 11.09
N THR A 360 40.27 -25.45 11.47
CA THR A 360 40.48 -25.85 12.87
C THR A 360 41.82 -25.38 13.45
N ALA A 361 42.42 -24.34 12.88
CA ALA A 361 43.72 -23.81 13.33
C ALA A 361 43.71 -23.46 14.83
N GLY A 362 44.73 -23.93 15.56
CA GLY A 362 44.84 -23.74 17.00
C GLY A 362 43.93 -24.63 17.87
N GLU A 363 43.02 -25.41 17.26
CA GLU A 363 42.13 -26.33 17.99
C GLU A 363 42.40 -27.81 17.68
N TYR A 364 42.65 -28.13 16.41
CA TYR A 364 42.84 -29.50 15.96
C TYR A 364 43.68 -29.55 14.68
N GLU A 365 44.69 -30.44 14.67
CA GLU A 365 45.50 -30.82 13.52
C GLU A 365 45.25 -32.28 13.17
N VAL A 366 45.27 -32.63 11.88
CA VAL A 366 45.02 -33.99 11.38
C VAL A 366 46.12 -34.93 11.85
N GLN A 367 45.73 -36.01 12.48
CA GLN A 367 46.65 -37.00 13.05
C GLN A 367 46.68 -38.28 12.18
N ALA A 368 47.80 -39.01 12.25
CA ALA A 368 47.90 -40.34 11.66
C ALA A 368 46.97 -41.33 12.39
N ALA A 369 46.32 -42.22 11.61
CA ALA A 369 45.45 -43.25 12.17
C ALA A 369 46.29 -44.29 12.95
N GLN A 370 45.91 -44.58 14.18
CA GLN A 370 46.57 -45.62 15.00
C GLN A 370 45.97 -47.02 14.76
N ASN A 371 44.65 -47.11 14.45
CA ASN A 371 43.95 -48.38 14.28
C ASN A 371 43.13 -48.39 12.95
N VAL A 372 42.16 -47.49 12.80
CA VAL A 372 41.26 -47.40 11.63
C VAL A 372 41.32 -45.99 11.05
N ALA A 373 41.67 -45.91 9.79
CA ALA A 373 41.68 -44.62 9.06
C ALA A 373 40.27 -44.08 8.84
N THR A 374 40.14 -42.77 8.81
CA THR A 374 38.90 -42.10 8.45
C THR A 374 38.75 -42.10 6.92
N GLY A 375 37.81 -42.91 6.41
CA GLY A 375 37.53 -42.98 4.97
C GLY A 375 36.60 -41.86 4.48
N ALA A 376 36.59 -41.68 3.16
CA ALA A 376 35.77 -40.68 2.48
C ALA A 376 34.28 -40.81 2.81
N ASP A 377 33.74 -42.04 2.80
CA ASP A 377 32.31 -42.29 3.11
C ASP A 377 31.88 -41.76 4.47
N LYS A 378 32.79 -41.88 5.48
CA LYS A 378 32.54 -41.41 6.83
C LYS A 378 32.49 -39.87 6.88
N VAL A 379 33.34 -39.18 6.12
CA VAL A 379 33.37 -37.72 6.03
C VAL A 379 32.12 -37.24 5.31
N LEU A 380 31.80 -37.80 4.13
CA LEU A 380 30.59 -37.53 3.35
C LEU A 380 29.34 -37.62 4.23
N ALA A 381 29.15 -38.75 4.90
CA ALA A 381 28.00 -38.99 5.78
C ALA A 381 27.87 -37.96 6.93
N GLN A 382 28.96 -37.28 7.34
CA GLN A 382 28.88 -36.21 8.32
C GLN A 382 28.61 -34.85 7.69
N LEU A 383 29.18 -34.55 6.51
CA LEU A 383 28.94 -33.26 5.81
C LEU A 383 27.51 -33.13 5.32
N GLN A 384 26.87 -34.22 4.90
CA GLN A 384 25.48 -34.27 4.50
C GLN A 384 24.45 -34.03 5.61
N LYS A 385 24.85 -34.06 6.87
CA LYS A 385 23.94 -33.83 8.01
C LYS A 385 23.61 -32.36 8.17
N THR A 386 22.96 -31.78 7.19
CA THR A 386 22.56 -30.35 7.13
C THR A 386 21.17 -30.07 7.71
N GLY A 387 20.44 -31.09 8.18
CA GLY A 387 19.07 -30.92 8.70
C GLY A 387 18.97 -29.84 9.79
N GLY A 388 17.91 -29.04 9.69
CA GLY A 388 17.63 -27.90 10.59
C GLY A 388 18.42 -26.61 10.26
N THR A 389 19.14 -26.56 9.12
CA THR A 389 19.98 -25.39 8.77
C THR A 389 19.47 -24.59 7.56
N GLY A 390 18.45 -25.05 6.86
CA GLY A 390 18.00 -24.45 5.60
C GLY A 390 18.87 -24.77 4.38
N PHE A 391 19.90 -25.61 4.55
CA PHE A 391 20.76 -26.08 3.47
C PHE A 391 20.59 -27.58 3.22
N SER A 392 20.87 -28.01 1.97
CA SER A 392 20.98 -29.41 1.61
C SER A 392 22.25 -29.65 0.79
N ALA A 393 22.94 -30.76 1.06
CA ALA A 393 24.13 -31.17 0.31
C ALA A 393 23.93 -32.56 -0.26
N ALA A 394 24.02 -32.73 -1.58
CA ALA A 394 24.07 -34.02 -2.23
C ALA A 394 25.52 -34.56 -2.29
N ASP A 395 25.67 -35.85 -2.54
CA ASP A 395 27.02 -36.47 -2.67
C ASP A 395 27.87 -35.81 -3.76
N THR A 396 27.24 -35.41 -4.86
CA THR A 396 27.87 -34.74 -6.00
C THR A 396 28.37 -33.34 -5.69
N ASP A 397 27.91 -32.76 -4.62
CA ASP A 397 28.19 -31.36 -4.24
C ASP A 397 29.33 -31.30 -3.17
N ILE A 398 29.97 -32.43 -2.88
CA ILE A 398 31.03 -32.53 -1.85
C ILE A 398 32.32 -33.03 -2.47
N ALA A 399 33.30 -32.14 -2.57
CA ALA A 399 34.67 -32.50 -2.94
C ALA A 399 35.48 -32.83 -1.68
N LEU A 400 36.28 -33.92 -1.73
CA LEU A 400 37.10 -34.37 -0.62
C LEU A 400 38.57 -34.49 -1.06
N HIS A 401 39.45 -33.84 -0.31
CA HIS A 401 40.90 -33.87 -0.46
C HIS A 401 41.53 -34.48 0.84
N LEU A 402 41.63 -35.80 0.90
CA LEU A 402 42.05 -36.52 2.07
C LEU A 402 43.43 -37.17 1.84
N ASP A 403 44.36 -37.04 2.81
CA ASP A 403 45.57 -37.85 2.85
C ASP A 403 45.23 -39.29 3.29
N GLU A 404 46.08 -40.24 2.91
CA GLU A 404 45.94 -41.61 3.35
C GLU A 404 46.28 -41.80 4.83
N ASN A 405 45.68 -42.81 5.47
CA ASN A 405 45.96 -43.19 6.87
C ASN A 405 45.79 -42.08 7.92
N ILE A 406 44.87 -41.16 7.73
CA ILE A 406 44.51 -40.11 8.68
C ILE A 406 43.37 -40.53 9.60
N ASN A 407 43.32 -39.95 10.80
CA ASN A 407 42.21 -40.09 11.74
C ASN A 407 41.59 -38.73 12.03
N ILE A 408 40.28 -38.60 11.80
CA ILE A 408 39.52 -37.41 12.09
C ILE A 408 38.34 -37.76 13.00
N PRO A 409 38.26 -37.20 14.23
CA PRO A 409 37.09 -37.40 15.08
C PRO A 409 35.82 -36.83 14.46
N VAL A 410 34.75 -37.61 14.50
CA VAL A 410 33.41 -37.17 13.94
C VAL A 410 32.93 -35.87 14.56
N SER A 411 33.24 -35.64 15.86
CA SER A 411 32.90 -34.39 16.56
C SER A 411 33.54 -33.15 15.93
N VAL A 412 34.80 -33.30 15.43
CA VAL A 412 35.54 -32.21 14.79
C VAL A 412 34.92 -31.87 13.43
N ILE A 413 34.62 -32.89 12.59
CA ILE A 413 33.94 -32.71 11.32
C ILE A 413 32.59 -31.98 11.53
N ASN A 414 31.80 -32.44 12.52
CA ASN A 414 30.51 -31.86 12.82
C ASN A 414 30.60 -30.41 13.35
N LYS A 415 31.67 -30.09 14.15
CA LYS A 415 31.89 -28.72 14.62
C LYS A 415 32.26 -27.82 13.45
N LEU A 416 33.17 -28.27 12.58
CA LEU A 416 33.61 -27.51 11.41
C LEU A 416 32.46 -27.25 10.43
N ARG A 417 31.65 -28.28 10.14
CA ARG A 417 30.46 -28.12 9.29
C ARG A 417 29.48 -27.07 9.84
N ARG A 418 29.16 -27.12 11.16
CA ARG A 418 28.27 -26.12 11.78
C ARG A 418 28.85 -24.72 11.65
N ALA A 419 30.15 -24.57 11.98
CA ALA A 419 30.82 -23.27 11.85
C ALA A 419 30.78 -22.73 10.43
N ALA A 420 30.95 -23.60 9.39
CA ALA A 420 30.84 -23.21 7.98
C ALA A 420 29.44 -22.75 7.63
N LEU A 421 28.40 -23.50 8.02
CA LEU A 421 27.00 -23.15 7.71
C LEU A 421 26.55 -21.90 8.47
N ASP A 422 26.94 -21.71 9.72
CA ASP A 422 26.65 -20.51 10.51
C ASP A 422 27.31 -19.26 9.89
N ALA A 423 28.56 -19.38 9.46
CA ALA A 423 29.28 -18.31 8.79
C ALA A 423 28.67 -18.00 7.43
N LEU A 424 28.26 -19.02 6.66
CA LEU A 424 27.61 -18.88 5.38
C LEU A 424 26.25 -18.17 5.52
N THR A 425 25.42 -18.56 6.48
CA THR A 425 24.14 -17.91 6.81
C THR A 425 24.32 -16.40 7.03
N LYS A 426 25.31 -16.02 7.87
CA LYS A 426 25.61 -14.61 8.12
C LYS A 426 26.11 -13.87 6.88
N THR A 427 26.86 -14.54 6.03
CA THR A 427 27.41 -13.96 4.80
C THR A 427 26.27 -13.72 3.78
N ILE A 428 25.35 -14.67 3.65
CA ILE A 428 24.14 -14.54 2.81
C ILE A 428 23.30 -13.37 3.29
N ALA A 429 22.99 -13.27 4.59
CA ALA A 429 22.21 -12.14 5.13
C ALA A 429 22.90 -10.79 4.88
N LYS A 430 24.22 -10.72 5.07
CA LYS A 430 24.99 -9.49 4.80
C LYS A 430 25.03 -9.10 3.32
N SER A 431 24.97 -10.05 2.40
CA SER A 431 25.00 -9.75 0.98
C SER A 431 23.79 -8.95 0.50
N GLY A 432 22.66 -9.01 1.23
CA GLY A 432 21.47 -8.19 1.02
C GLY A 432 21.56 -6.75 1.53
N GLN A 433 22.62 -6.40 2.30
CA GLN A 433 22.77 -5.07 2.87
C GLN A 433 22.94 -4.01 1.78
N LYS A 434 22.39 -2.82 2.03
CA LYS A 434 22.40 -1.68 1.12
C LYS A 434 23.05 -0.48 1.78
N ASN A 435 23.65 0.38 0.97
CA ASN A 435 24.21 1.62 1.47
C ASN A 435 23.04 2.57 1.86
N PHE A 436 23.25 3.28 2.95
CA PHE A 436 22.38 4.35 3.39
C PHE A 436 23.21 5.64 3.52
N ASP A 437 22.86 6.64 2.72
CA ASP A 437 23.49 7.96 2.74
C ASP A 437 22.69 8.89 3.68
N ARG A 438 23.23 9.08 4.89
CA ARG A 438 22.60 9.95 5.89
C ARG A 438 22.60 11.41 5.48
N GLU A 439 23.67 11.87 4.84
CA GLU A 439 23.80 13.27 4.41
C GLU A 439 22.76 13.59 3.34
N ALA A 440 22.59 12.70 2.36
CA ALA A 440 21.54 12.84 1.34
C ALA A 440 20.14 12.83 1.96
N ALA A 441 19.87 11.99 2.99
CA ALA A 441 18.59 12.01 3.70
C ALA A 441 18.33 13.34 4.43
N GLU A 442 19.34 13.85 5.16
CA GLU A 442 19.26 15.13 5.85
C GLU A 442 19.12 16.30 4.87
N ASP A 443 19.72 16.20 3.70
CA ASP A 443 19.56 17.19 2.64
C ASP A 443 18.14 17.23 2.09
N VAL A 444 17.48 16.09 1.91
CA VAL A 444 16.07 16.04 1.54
C VAL A 444 15.19 16.67 2.62
N LEU A 445 15.44 16.35 3.89
CA LEU A 445 14.72 16.94 5.02
C LEU A 445 14.87 18.48 5.09
N LYS A 446 16.04 19.03 4.71
CA LYS A 446 16.32 20.46 4.76
C LYS A 446 15.95 21.18 3.47
N ASN A 447 16.21 20.59 2.32
CA ASN A 447 16.15 21.22 1.00
C ASN A 447 14.83 20.99 0.26
N ALA A 448 13.95 20.11 0.73
CA ALA A 448 12.56 20.12 0.30
C ALA A 448 11.94 21.53 0.49
N SER A 449 12.54 22.32 1.39
CA SER A 449 12.24 23.74 1.57
C SER A 449 12.86 24.67 0.52
N SER A 450 13.96 24.34 -0.13
CA SER A 450 14.66 25.23 -1.06
C SER A 450 14.35 25.01 -2.55
N ALA A 451 13.88 23.83 -2.92
CA ALA A 451 13.53 23.47 -4.31
C ALA A 451 12.35 24.27 -4.89
N THR A 452 11.63 24.99 -4.05
CA THR A 452 10.44 25.79 -4.40
C THR A 452 10.68 27.30 -4.44
N GLY A 453 11.95 27.74 -4.47
CA GLY A 453 12.36 29.15 -4.47
C GLY A 453 11.89 30.02 -5.65
N THR A 454 11.11 29.49 -6.57
CA THR A 454 10.28 30.28 -7.48
C THR A 454 8.95 30.57 -6.79
N ALA A 455 8.73 31.83 -6.45
CA ALA A 455 7.42 32.33 -6.03
C ALA A 455 6.34 31.64 -6.87
N VAL A 456 5.30 31.09 -6.22
CA VAL A 456 4.16 30.48 -6.92
C VAL A 456 3.42 31.58 -7.68
N ASN A 457 4.03 32.05 -8.78
CA ASN A 457 3.42 32.95 -9.76
C ASN A 457 2.62 32.10 -10.73
N GLY A 458 1.47 31.63 -10.29
CA GLY A 458 0.59 30.79 -11.08
C GLY A 458 -0.82 31.36 -11.17
N PRO A 459 -1.64 30.85 -12.07
CA PRO A 459 -3.01 31.36 -12.29
C PRO A 459 -3.94 31.21 -11.06
N LEU A 460 -3.49 30.49 -10.02
CA LEU A 460 -4.30 30.23 -8.80
C LEU A 460 -3.90 31.10 -7.60
N THR A 461 -2.83 31.88 -7.67
CA THR A 461 -2.27 32.63 -6.52
C THR A 461 -3.18 33.77 -6.03
N SER A 462 -4.08 34.28 -6.87
CA SER A 462 -5.04 35.31 -6.50
C SER A 462 -6.21 34.79 -5.67
N PHE A 463 -6.45 33.46 -5.72
CA PHE A 463 -7.62 32.90 -5.06
C PHE A 463 -7.32 32.52 -3.61
N ARG A 464 -8.25 32.90 -2.73
CA ARG A 464 -8.26 32.52 -1.31
C ARG A 464 -9.40 31.56 -1.00
N ARG A 465 -10.38 31.46 -1.87
CA ARG A 465 -11.58 30.63 -1.71
C ARG A 465 -11.80 29.78 -2.96
N PHE A 466 -11.79 28.46 -2.81
CA PHE A 466 -12.19 27.52 -3.82
C PHE A 466 -13.50 26.86 -3.39
N VAL A 467 -14.53 26.99 -4.22
CA VAL A 467 -15.89 26.55 -3.90
C VAL A 467 -16.28 25.42 -4.83
N ARG A 468 -16.15 24.20 -4.34
CA ARG A 468 -16.56 23.01 -5.07
C ARG A 468 -18.03 22.76 -4.92
N LEU A 469 -18.72 22.67 -6.06
CA LEU A 469 -20.14 22.35 -6.19
C LEU A 469 -20.30 20.92 -6.70
N ARG A 470 -21.24 20.17 -6.15
CA ARG A 470 -21.56 18.82 -6.64
C ARG A 470 -22.38 18.87 -7.93
N THR A 471 -23.23 19.87 -8.10
CA THR A 471 -24.02 20.11 -9.31
C THR A 471 -23.94 21.58 -9.71
N ALA A 472 -24.10 21.85 -10.99
CA ALA A 472 -24.10 23.22 -11.49
C ALA A 472 -25.31 24.07 -10.98
N ASP A 473 -26.39 23.41 -10.55
CA ASP A 473 -27.57 24.08 -9.99
C ASP A 473 -27.32 24.74 -8.63
N GLN A 474 -26.23 24.34 -7.95
CA GLN A 474 -25.79 24.98 -6.71
C GLN A 474 -25.10 26.34 -6.95
N LEU A 475 -24.82 26.70 -8.22
CA LEU A 475 -24.21 27.99 -8.54
C LEU A 475 -25.19 29.11 -8.26
N PRO A 476 -24.87 30.08 -7.38
CA PRO A 476 -25.75 31.19 -7.06
C PRO A 476 -26.17 32.01 -8.30
N ALA A 477 -27.41 32.47 -8.31
CA ALA A 477 -27.89 33.40 -9.33
C ALA A 477 -27.33 34.79 -8.99
N GLY A 478 -26.53 35.38 -9.88
CA GLY A 478 -25.95 36.71 -9.73
C GLY A 478 -24.58 36.82 -10.41
N ASN A 479 -24.20 38.03 -10.77
CA ASN A 479 -22.96 38.28 -11.50
C ASN A 479 -21.79 38.68 -10.59
N GLU A 480 -22.03 38.82 -9.28
CA GLU A 480 -20.99 39.24 -8.34
C GLU A 480 -20.30 38.04 -7.73
N THR A 481 -19.19 37.63 -8.34
CA THR A 481 -18.25 36.69 -7.74
C THR A 481 -17.07 37.48 -7.20
N PRO A 482 -16.71 37.36 -5.91
CA PRO A 482 -15.53 38.04 -5.35
C PRO A 482 -14.26 37.65 -6.12
N GLU A 483 -13.34 38.57 -6.33
CA GLU A 483 -12.11 38.38 -7.11
C GLU A 483 -11.21 37.27 -6.54
N ASP A 484 -11.28 37.01 -5.23
CA ASP A 484 -10.52 35.99 -4.54
C ASP A 484 -11.19 34.61 -4.49
N LEU A 485 -12.36 34.43 -5.17
CA LEU A 485 -13.14 33.21 -5.20
C LEU A 485 -13.09 32.55 -6.59
N ALA A 486 -12.87 31.26 -6.62
CA ALA A 486 -13.00 30.45 -7.82
C ALA A 486 -13.99 29.29 -7.60
N TRP A 487 -14.90 29.11 -8.56
CA TRP A 487 -15.82 27.97 -8.57
C TRP A 487 -15.15 26.72 -9.10
N VAL A 488 -15.49 25.56 -8.54
CA VAL A 488 -15.10 24.25 -9.05
C VAL A 488 -16.36 23.48 -9.37
N LEU A 489 -16.57 23.22 -10.66
CA LEU A 489 -17.77 22.58 -11.19
C LEU A 489 -17.50 21.11 -11.52
N PRO A 490 -18.54 20.25 -11.48
CA PRO A 490 -18.42 18.89 -11.98
C PRO A 490 -18.09 18.88 -13.48
N LEU A 491 -17.34 17.87 -13.89
CA LEU A 491 -16.83 17.77 -15.27
C LEU A 491 -17.93 17.54 -16.31
N ASP A 492 -19.08 17.03 -15.91
CA ASP A 492 -20.27 16.79 -16.72
C ASP A 492 -21.22 18.01 -16.80
N THR A 493 -20.81 19.16 -16.26
CA THR A 493 -21.54 20.43 -16.36
C THR A 493 -21.83 20.76 -17.81
N SER A 494 -23.06 21.25 -18.08
CA SER A 494 -23.49 21.57 -19.45
C SER A 494 -22.65 22.70 -20.07
N PRO A 495 -22.32 22.64 -21.37
CA PRO A 495 -21.59 23.70 -22.08
C PRO A 495 -22.16 25.09 -21.87
N ALA A 496 -23.48 25.21 -21.85
CA ALA A 496 -24.15 26.49 -21.67
C ALA A 496 -23.86 27.19 -20.35
N VAL A 497 -23.57 26.41 -19.28
CA VAL A 497 -23.14 26.98 -17.99
C VAL A 497 -21.71 27.50 -18.10
N PHE A 498 -20.80 26.76 -18.72
CA PHE A 498 -19.43 27.21 -18.94
C PHE A 498 -19.36 28.47 -19.80
N ASP A 499 -20.11 28.49 -20.92
CA ASP A 499 -20.18 29.64 -21.81
C ASP A 499 -20.71 30.90 -21.08
N ARG A 500 -21.76 30.75 -20.25
CA ARG A 500 -22.28 31.84 -19.40
C ARG A 500 -21.25 32.38 -18.42
N LEU A 501 -20.49 31.49 -17.75
CA LEU A 501 -19.45 31.91 -16.78
C LEU A 501 -18.34 32.67 -17.51
N GLN A 502 -17.93 32.21 -18.68
CA GLN A 502 -16.94 32.87 -19.51
C GLN A 502 -17.39 34.24 -19.98
N GLU A 503 -18.66 34.39 -20.46
CA GLU A 503 -19.26 35.65 -20.86
C GLU A 503 -19.33 36.67 -19.71
N GLN A 504 -19.47 36.19 -18.48
CA GLN A 504 -19.52 37.00 -17.26
C GLN A 504 -18.12 37.26 -16.63
N ASP A 505 -17.05 36.82 -17.27
CA ASP A 505 -15.65 36.85 -16.73
C ASP A 505 -15.51 36.20 -15.34
N ILE A 506 -16.35 35.21 -15.05
CA ILE A 506 -16.31 34.46 -13.79
C ILE A 506 -15.30 33.33 -13.91
N ARG A 507 -14.31 33.32 -13.00
CA ARG A 507 -13.26 32.30 -12.95
C ARG A 507 -13.76 30.98 -12.37
N PHE A 508 -13.51 29.89 -13.09
CA PHE A 508 -13.89 28.54 -12.66
C PHE A 508 -12.86 27.49 -13.07
N GLY A 509 -12.86 26.41 -12.33
CA GLY A 509 -12.20 25.16 -12.67
C GLY A 509 -13.19 24.01 -12.71
N VAL A 510 -12.68 22.80 -12.98
CA VAL A 510 -13.48 21.58 -13.01
C VAL A 510 -12.91 20.52 -12.08
N GLU A 511 -13.77 19.71 -11.46
CA GLU A 511 -13.35 18.57 -10.67
C GLU A 511 -13.06 17.39 -11.59
N VAL A 512 -11.84 16.81 -11.49
CA VAL A 512 -11.58 15.50 -12.08
C VAL A 512 -12.29 14.46 -11.23
N PRO A 513 -13.13 13.58 -11.77
CA PRO A 513 -13.80 12.56 -11.00
C PRO A 513 -12.82 11.72 -10.17
N ARG A 514 -13.25 11.34 -8.97
CA ARG A 514 -12.43 10.50 -8.09
C ARG A 514 -12.46 9.02 -8.48
N GLY A 515 -13.57 8.54 -9.04
CA GLY A 515 -13.68 7.20 -9.60
C GLY A 515 -13.21 7.21 -11.06
N LEU A 516 -12.01 6.70 -11.29
CA LEU A 516 -11.34 6.69 -12.59
C LEU A 516 -11.15 5.24 -13.05
N TYR A 517 -12.22 4.64 -13.57
CA TYR A 517 -12.24 3.26 -14.03
C TYR A 517 -12.65 3.19 -15.50
N GLU A 518 -13.78 2.61 -15.80
CA GLU A 518 -14.30 2.32 -17.14
C GLU A 518 -14.36 3.56 -18.06
N HIS A 519 -14.73 4.73 -17.52
CA HIS A 519 -14.98 5.95 -18.31
C HIS A 519 -13.79 6.92 -18.35
N THR A 520 -12.60 6.54 -17.91
CA THR A 520 -11.41 7.43 -17.86
C THR A 520 -11.11 8.09 -19.21
N GLY A 521 -11.29 7.36 -20.33
CA GLY A 521 -11.14 7.93 -21.68
C GLY A 521 -12.15 9.03 -22.01
N THR A 522 -13.36 8.95 -21.48
CA THR A 522 -14.39 9.98 -21.59
C THR A 522 -14.02 11.22 -20.78
N TYR A 523 -13.56 11.03 -19.53
CA TYR A 523 -13.15 12.15 -18.66
C TYR A 523 -11.96 12.92 -19.24
N ARG A 524 -11.01 12.23 -19.88
CA ARG A 524 -9.91 12.89 -20.61
C ARG A 524 -10.41 13.81 -21.74
N LYS A 525 -11.42 13.38 -22.50
CA LYS A 525 -12.04 14.20 -23.55
C LYS A 525 -12.80 15.40 -22.97
N GLN A 526 -13.54 15.17 -21.88
CA GLN A 526 -14.29 16.21 -21.18
C GLN A 526 -13.38 17.28 -20.58
N LEU A 527 -12.24 16.91 -19.99
CA LEU A 527 -11.23 17.85 -19.46
C LEU A 527 -10.70 18.77 -20.57
N LYS A 528 -10.35 18.23 -21.75
CA LYS A 528 -9.90 19.02 -22.89
C LYS A 528 -11.00 19.98 -23.36
N LYS A 529 -12.25 19.52 -23.38
CA LYS A 529 -13.41 20.34 -23.74
C LYS A 529 -13.65 21.45 -22.73
N ALA A 530 -13.66 21.15 -21.44
CA ALA A 530 -13.83 22.13 -20.37
C ALA A 530 -12.75 23.22 -20.44
N LYS A 531 -11.48 22.86 -20.70
CA LYS A 531 -10.41 23.84 -20.95
C LYS A 531 -10.72 24.75 -22.13
N ALA A 532 -11.17 24.20 -23.27
CA ALA A 532 -11.53 24.98 -24.43
C ALA A 532 -12.73 25.93 -24.16
N GLN A 533 -13.56 25.61 -23.18
CA GLN A 533 -14.69 26.39 -22.69
C GLN A 533 -14.35 27.30 -21.50
N GLY A 534 -13.10 27.62 -21.27
CA GLY A 534 -12.65 28.61 -20.29
C GLY A 534 -12.31 28.08 -18.89
N ALA A 535 -12.39 26.77 -18.63
CA ALA A 535 -11.89 26.25 -17.36
C ALA A 535 -10.41 26.58 -17.18
N SER A 536 -10.05 27.25 -16.08
CA SER A 536 -8.72 27.78 -15.81
C SER A 536 -7.84 26.85 -14.97
N PHE A 537 -8.42 25.82 -14.33
CA PHE A 537 -7.72 24.81 -13.53
C PHE A 537 -8.57 23.54 -13.35
N ALA A 538 -7.96 22.50 -12.78
CA ALA A 538 -8.64 21.28 -12.38
C ALA A 538 -8.39 20.95 -10.91
N LEU A 539 -9.41 20.52 -10.17
CA LEU A 539 -9.30 19.95 -8.83
C LEU A 539 -9.01 18.45 -8.97
N ALA A 540 -7.87 18.02 -8.46
CA ALA A 540 -7.36 16.65 -8.57
C ALA A 540 -7.28 15.96 -7.20
N ALA A 541 -7.74 14.71 -7.12
CA ALA A 541 -7.90 13.96 -5.88
C ALA A 541 -6.83 12.89 -5.64
N THR A 542 -6.21 12.38 -6.71
CA THR A 542 -5.21 11.30 -6.73
C THR A 542 -4.12 11.62 -7.74
N LEU A 543 -3.03 10.84 -7.75
CA LEU A 543 -1.96 10.97 -8.75
C LEU A 543 -2.52 10.81 -10.18
N ASP A 544 -3.47 9.91 -10.39
CA ASP A 544 -4.15 9.72 -11.68
C ASP A 544 -4.81 11.01 -12.18
N SER A 545 -5.57 11.65 -11.31
CA SER A 545 -6.30 12.88 -11.64
C SER A 545 -5.36 14.06 -11.87
N VAL A 546 -4.20 14.10 -11.19
CA VAL A 546 -3.12 15.06 -11.46
C VAL A 546 -2.61 14.88 -12.88
N GLU A 547 -2.28 13.65 -13.29
CA GLU A 547 -1.76 13.38 -14.63
C GLU A 547 -2.79 13.65 -15.73
N LEU A 548 -4.07 13.30 -15.52
CA LEU A 548 -5.13 13.61 -16.47
C LEU A 548 -5.34 15.12 -16.67
N ALA A 549 -5.28 15.90 -15.58
CA ALA A 549 -5.37 17.36 -15.63
C ALA A 549 -4.18 17.98 -16.38
N LYS A 550 -2.95 17.52 -16.09
CA LYS A 550 -1.72 17.94 -16.79
C LYS A 550 -1.79 17.65 -18.29
N GLN A 551 -2.22 16.44 -18.67
CA GLN A 551 -2.40 16.06 -20.09
C GLN A 551 -3.46 16.89 -20.81
N ALA A 552 -4.46 17.39 -20.09
CA ALA A 552 -5.41 18.36 -20.61
C ALA A 552 -4.84 19.80 -20.67
N GLY A 553 -3.66 20.03 -20.09
CA GLY A 553 -3.00 21.32 -19.99
C GLY A 553 -3.68 22.27 -19.01
N LEU A 554 -4.35 21.76 -17.97
CA LEU A 554 -4.97 22.51 -16.89
C LEU A 554 -4.01 22.60 -15.69
N PRO A 555 -3.80 23.79 -15.11
CA PRO A 555 -3.19 23.94 -13.78
C PRO A 555 -3.93 23.10 -12.76
N VAL A 556 -3.19 22.54 -11.77
CA VAL A 556 -3.77 21.58 -10.82
C VAL A 556 -3.91 22.19 -9.43
N LEU A 557 -5.11 22.09 -8.87
CA LEU A 557 -5.41 22.26 -7.46
C LEU A 557 -5.53 20.87 -6.82
N GLY A 558 -4.61 20.50 -5.92
CA GLY A 558 -4.68 19.23 -5.18
C GLY A 558 -5.76 19.27 -4.11
N SER A 559 -6.62 18.25 -4.08
CA SER A 559 -7.63 18.04 -3.05
C SER A 559 -7.00 17.50 -1.75
N PHE A 560 -7.69 17.61 -0.62
CA PHE A 560 -7.28 17.00 0.65
C PHE A 560 -7.12 15.46 0.59
N THR A 561 -7.66 14.83 -0.44
CA THR A 561 -7.56 13.39 -0.68
C THR A 561 -6.28 12.97 -1.40
N THR A 562 -5.43 13.92 -1.83
CA THR A 562 -4.04 13.64 -2.20
C THR A 562 -3.20 13.18 -1.01
N ASN A 563 -3.74 13.33 0.21
CA ASN A 563 -3.14 12.89 1.46
C ASN A 563 -1.74 13.50 1.73
N VAL A 564 -1.51 14.75 1.34
CA VAL A 564 -0.29 15.48 1.72
C VAL A 564 -0.27 15.66 3.24
N PHE A 565 0.74 15.05 3.88
CA PHE A 565 0.83 14.95 5.34
C PHE A 565 2.16 15.45 5.92
N ASN A 566 3.16 15.74 5.08
CA ASN A 566 4.46 16.31 5.42
C ASN A 566 4.99 17.23 4.32
N HIS A 567 5.99 18.04 4.66
CA HIS A 567 6.56 19.03 3.74
C HIS A 567 7.29 18.42 2.54
N ILE A 568 7.88 17.23 2.67
CA ILE A 568 8.57 16.55 1.57
C ILE A 568 7.53 16.06 0.55
N ALA A 569 6.45 15.40 1.00
CA ALA A 569 5.34 15.01 0.13
C ALA A 569 4.74 16.24 -0.58
N ARG A 570 4.65 17.38 0.12
CA ARG A 570 4.22 18.65 -0.45
C ARG A 570 5.15 19.12 -1.58
N ALA A 571 6.47 19.00 -1.39
CA ALA A 571 7.47 19.33 -2.40
C ALA A 571 7.40 18.39 -3.62
N GLU A 572 7.21 17.09 -3.41
CA GLU A 572 7.01 16.10 -4.48
C GLU A 572 5.80 16.45 -5.36
N TYR A 573 4.65 16.80 -4.75
CA TYR A 573 3.48 17.26 -5.51
C TYR A 573 3.77 18.57 -6.27
N THR A 574 4.59 19.47 -5.72
CA THR A 574 5.01 20.68 -6.43
C THR A 574 5.87 20.33 -7.66
N ALA A 575 6.80 19.39 -7.52
CA ALA A 575 7.63 18.90 -8.65
C ALA A 575 6.76 18.22 -9.73
N LEU A 576 5.65 17.58 -9.33
CA LEU A 576 4.64 17.05 -10.26
C LEU A 576 3.77 18.14 -10.92
N GLY A 577 3.96 19.42 -10.58
CA GLY A 577 3.21 20.55 -11.14
C GLY A 577 1.96 20.94 -10.35
N VAL A 578 1.79 20.43 -9.12
CA VAL A 578 0.66 20.77 -8.23
C VAL A 578 1.09 21.88 -7.27
N HIS A 579 0.88 23.13 -7.67
CA HIS A 579 1.34 24.29 -6.88
C HIS A 579 0.41 24.67 -5.73
N HIS A 580 -0.88 24.32 -5.81
CA HIS A 580 -1.87 24.56 -4.78
C HIS A 580 -2.40 23.22 -4.26
N VAL A 581 -2.34 23.01 -2.93
CA VAL A 581 -2.71 21.75 -2.29
C VAL A 581 -3.59 22.01 -1.06
N THR A 582 -4.73 21.35 -1.01
CA THR A 582 -5.50 21.24 0.23
C THR A 582 -4.87 20.15 1.08
N LEU A 583 -4.32 20.49 2.25
CA LEU A 583 -3.68 19.56 3.16
C LEU A 583 -4.67 18.50 3.69
N SER A 584 -4.17 17.35 4.11
CA SER A 584 -5.00 16.25 4.57
C SER A 584 -5.94 16.65 5.70
N GLN A 585 -7.21 16.25 5.62
CA GLN A 585 -8.21 16.48 6.65
C GLN A 585 -7.96 15.71 7.97
N GLU A 586 -7.01 14.78 7.97
CA GLU A 586 -6.58 14.04 9.17
C GLU A 586 -5.46 14.76 9.95
N MET A 587 -4.91 15.86 9.41
CA MET A 587 -3.93 16.71 10.11
C MET A 587 -4.60 17.63 11.14
N THR A 588 -3.88 17.89 12.22
CA THR A 588 -4.22 18.99 13.13
C THR A 588 -3.69 20.33 12.60
N PHE A 589 -4.26 21.45 13.07
CA PHE A 589 -3.72 22.78 12.77
C PHE A 589 -2.24 22.91 13.15
N ARG A 590 -1.84 22.30 14.28
CA ARG A 590 -0.42 22.27 14.71
C ARG A 590 0.46 21.54 13.68
N GLN A 591 0.05 20.39 13.17
CA GLN A 591 0.82 19.65 12.17
C GLN A 591 0.91 20.43 10.85
N MET A 592 -0.17 21.13 10.45
CA MET A 592 -0.14 22.03 9.30
C MET A 592 0.87 23.17 9.48
N ASP A 593 0.92 23.78 10.69
CA ASP A 593 1.89 24.82 11.01
C ASP A 593 3.34 24.29 10.94
N VAL A 594 3.60 23.06 11.41
CA VAL A 594 4.93 22.44 11.34
C VAL A 594 5.30 22.20 9.89
N LEU A 595 4.41 21.60 9.09
CA LEU A 595 4.61 21.37 7.66
C LEU A 595 5.01 22.68 6.93
N ARG A 596 4.28 23.76 7.20
CA ARG A 596 4.50 25.06 6.56
C ARG A 596 5.78 25.75 6.99
N ARG A 597 6.24 25.55 8.21
CA ARG A 597 7.55 26.08 8.68
C ARG A 597 8.71 25.33 8.07
N ASN A 598 8.54 24.04 7.83
CA ASN A 598 9.54 23.19 7.20
C ASN A 598 9.53 23.32 5.66
N GLY A 599 8.39 23.69 5.08
CA GLY A 599 8.20 23.91 3.64
C GLY A 599 8.35 25.38 3.22
N THR A 600 8.38 25.65 1.91
CA THR A 600 8.65 27.01 1.35
C THR A 600 7.45 27.67 0.68
N SER A 601 6.27 27.07 0.63
CA SER A 601 5.14 27.62 -0.13
C SER A 601 3.90 27.91 0.70
N PRO A 602 3.93 28.95 1.58
CA PRO A 602 2.77 29.27 2.41
C PRO A 602 1.55 29.75 1.61
N GLN A 603 1.72 30.22 0.38
CA GLN A 603 0.62 30.77 -0.44
C GLN A 603 -0.12 29.73 -1.26
N GLY A 604 0.45 28.52 -1.44
CA GLY A 604 -0.15 27.42 -2.19
C GLY A 604 -0.82 26.35 -1.34
N ASP A 605 -0.89 26.54 -0.02
CA ASP A 605 -1.49 25.57 0.89
C ASP A 605 -2.88 26.00 1.36
N GLY A 606 -3.77 25.03 1.55
CA GLY A 606 -5.13 25.27 1.98
C GLY A 606 -5.70 24.16 2.84
N LEU A 607 -6.91 24.35 3.30
CA LEU A 607 -7.64 23.37 4.10
C LEU A 607 -9.12 23.32 3.73
N LEU A 608 -9.74 22.17 3.96
CA LEU A 608 -11.18 22.01 3.88
C LEU A 608 -11.81 22.72 5.07
N VAL A 609 -12.68 23.71 4.83
CA VAL A 609 -13.31 24.50 5.89
C VAL A 609 -14.79 24.21 6.07
N TYR A 610 -15.47 23.83 4.99
CA TYR A 610 -16.91 23.57 4.97
C TYR A 610 -17.27 22.34 4.14
N GLY A 611 -18.26 21.59 4.61
CA GLY A 611 -19.01 20.62 3.82
C GLY A 611 -19.03 19.21 4.37
N ARG A 612 -19.80 18.33 3.74
CA ARG A 612 -19.84 16.91 4.05
C ARG A 612 -18.66 16.22 3.37
N SER A 613 -17.52 16.09 4.09
CA SER A 613 -16.36 15.41 3.51
C SER A 613 -16.68 13.95 3.15
N PRO A 614 -16.17 13.44 2.02
CA PRO A 614 -16.26 12.02 1.69
C PRO A 614 -15.46 11.19 2.69
N LEU A 615 -16.09 10.16 3.26
CA LEU A 615 -15.51 9.24 4.23
C LEU A 615 -14.97 7.96 3.58
N MET A 616 -15.54 7.57 2.45
CA MET A 616 -15.12 6.40 1.66
C MET A 616 -15.30 6.70 0.18
N LEU A 617 -14.43 6.12 -0.64
CA LEU A 617 -14.58 6.02 -2.09
C LEU A 617 -14.73 4.53 -2.43
N THR A 618 -15.83 4.12 -3.07
CA THR A 618 -16.11 2.70 -3.36
C THR A 618 -16.45 2.51 -4.82
N ARG A 619 -15.84 1.52 -5.48
CA ARG A 619 -16.19 1.20 -6.88
C ARG A 619 -17.57 0.55 -6.97
N ASN A 620 -17.87 -0.41 -6.09
CA ASN A 620 -19.19 -1.01 -6.01
C ASN A 620 -20.14 -0.09 -5.23
N ALA A 621 -21.39 0.02 -5.68
CA ALA A 621 -22.43 0.69 -4.90
C ALA A 621 -22.59 -0.03 -3.55
N PRO A 622 -22.88 0.68 -2.45
CA PRO A 622 -23.29 0.04 -1.21
C PRO A 622 -24.47 -0.90 -1.44
N ASP A 623 -24.43 -2.09 -0.81
CA ASP A 623 -25.48 -3.10 -1.00
C ASP A 623 -26.88 -2.57 -0.70
N GLY A 624 -27.82 -2.90 -1.58
CA GLY A 624 -29.18 -2.41 -1.50
C GLY A 624 -29.44 -1.03 -2.08
N LEU A 625 -28.41 -0.33 -2.61
CA LEU A 625 -28.57 0.87 -3.43
C LEU A 625 -28.47 0.50 -4.91
N HIS A 626 -29.35 1.09 -5.74
CA HIS A 626 -29.43 0.86 -7.18
C HIS A 626 -29.07 2.12 -7.95
N PRO A 627 -28.62 2.03 -9.21
CA PRO A 627 -28.32 3.20 -10.04
C PRO A 627 -29.48 4.21 -10.13
N SER A 628 -30.73 3.75 -10.08
CA SER A 628 -31.92 4.60 -10.08
C SER A 628 -32.05 5.48 -8.83
N ASP A 629 -31.47 5.08 -7.69
CA ASP A 629 -31.50 5.86 -6.46
C ASP A 629 -30.64 7.14 -6.56
N PHE A 630 -29.76 7.22 -7.56
CA PHE A 630 -28.88 8.36 -7.84
C PHE A 630 -29.38 9.24 -9.02
N ALA A 631 -30.56 8.97 -9.56
CA ALA A 631 -31.08 9.69 -10.73
C ALA A 631 -31.49 11.12 -10.41
N ASP A 632 -31.95 11.39 -9.18
CA ASP A 632 -32.24 12.73 -8.70
C ASP A 632 -31.02 13.35 -8.01
N PRO A 633 -30.37 14.34 -8.63
CA PRO A 633 -29.22 14.98 -7.99
C PRO A 633 -29.58 15.76 -6.73
N ALA A 634 -30.83 16.12 -6.48
CA ALA A 634 -31.25 16.82 -5.28
C ALA A 634 -31.47 15.88 -4.06
N ALA A 635 -31.77 14.61 -4.31
CA ALA A 635 -32.10 13.62 -3.28
C ALA A 635 -31.07 12.48 -3.25
N LEU A 636 -30.04 12.59 -2.40
CA LEU A 636 -29.05 11.53 -2.22
C LEU A 636 -29.63 10.36 -1.41
N PRO A 637 -29.42 9.11 -1.84
CA PRO A 637 -29.73 7.95 -1.00
C PRO A 637 -28.84 7.95 0.25
N GLU A 638 -29.34 7.31 1.33
CA GLU A 638 -28.66 7.32 2.62
C GLU A 638 -28.47 5.90 3.18
N LEU A 639 -27.37 5.69 3.86
CA LEU A 639 -27.16 4.54 4.73
C LEU A 639 -27.36 4.96 6.19
N THR A 640 -27.97 4.08 6.99
CA THR A 640 -28.20 4.31 8.41
C THR A 640 -27.32 3.38 9.25
N ASP A 641 -26.51 3.91 10.15
CA ASP A 641 -25.68 3.12 11.06
C ASP A 641 -26.50 2.49 12.21
N ARG A 642 -25.84 1.70 13.06
CA ARG A 642 -26.45 1.07 14.25
C ARG A 642 -27.00 2.04 15.31
N LYS A 643 -26.64 3.33 15.22
CA LYS A 643 -27.10 4.40 16.13
C LYS A 643 -28.20 5.24 15.51
N GLY A 644 -28.67 4.91 14.31
CA GLY A 644 -29.66 5.67 13.57
C GLY A 644 -29.10 6.92 12.89
N ILE A 645 -27.77 7.06 12.78
CA ILE A 645 -27.13 8.18 12.09
C ILE A 645 -27.16 7.91 10.59
N ARG A 646 -27.59 8.91 9.82
CA ARG A 646 -27.72 8.82 8.37
C ARG A 646 -26.52 9.43 7.66
N PHE A 647 -26.01 8.70 6.66
CA PHE A 647 -24.85 9.04 5.84
C PHE A 647 -25.28 9.09 4.38
N PRO A 648 -25.31 10.27 3.73
CA PRO A 648 -25.62 10.37 2.32
C PRO A 648 -24.58 9.64 1.47
N VAL A 649 -25.03 9.08 0.36
CA VAL A 649 -24.17 8.45 -0.66
C VAL A 649 -24.29 9.24 -1.96
N SER A 650 -23.17 9.64 -2.53
CA SER A 650 -23.08 10.37 -3.79
C SER A 650 -22.35 9.54 -4.83
N LYS A 651 -22.68 9.70 -6.10
CA LYS A 651 -21.87 9.19 -7.21
C LYS A 651 -20.82 10.22 -7.60
N ASN A 652 -19.58 9.78 -7.87
CA ASN A 652 -18.49 10.62 -8.35
C ASN A 652 -17.67 9.85 -9.40
N GLY A 653 -17.90 10.14 -10.68
CA GLY A 653 -17.35 9.35 -11.78
C GLY A 653 -17.88 7.92 -11.78
N ASP A 654 -16.98 6.96 -11.87
CA ASP A 654 -17.27 5.51 -11.86
C ASP A 654 -17.33 4.93 -10.43
N ALA A 655 -17.36 5.78 -9.40
CA ALA A 655 -17.35 5.37 -8.00
C ALA A 655 -18.45 6.06 -7.18
N TYR A 656 -18.59 5.62 -5.95
CA TYR A 656 -19.53 6.15 -4.97
C TYR A 656 -18.79 6.69 -3.76
N GLU A 657 -19.29 7.78 -3.19
CA GLU A 657 -18.75 8.42 -1.99
C GLU A 657 -19.75 8.31 -0.85
N LEU A 658 -19.36 7.67 0.25
CA LEU A 658 -20.08 7.79 1.51
C LEU A 658 -19.71 9.13 2.15
N LEU A 659 -20.67 10.03 2.28
CA LEU A 659 -20.44 11.37 2.84
C LEU A 659 -20.63 11.39 4.34
N ASN A 660 -19.97 12.34 5.02
CA ASN A 660 -20.15 12.54 6.46
C ASN A 660 -21.61 12.91 6.77
N SER A 661 -22.14 12.36 7.86
CA SER A 661 -23.50 12.62 8.33
C SER A 661 -23.76 14.11 8.65
N ARG A 662 -22.73 14.86 9.03
CA ARG A 662 -22.79 16.29 9.36
C ARG A 662 -21.73 17.06 8.57
N PRO A 663 -22.05 18.27 8.10
CA PRO A 663 -21.06 19.11 7.45
C PRO A 663 -19.99 19.59 8.47
N LEU A 664 -18.75 19.65 8.01
CA LEU A 664 -17.71 20.44 8.66
C LEU A 664 -18.12 21.91 8.64
N TYR A 665 -17.88 22.63 9.72
CA TYR A 665 -18.12 24.06 9.80
C TYR A 665 -17.09 24.73 10.70
N LEU A 666 -16.36 25.72 10.20
CA LEU A 666 -15.25 26.37 10.90
C LEU A 666 -15.34 27.91 10.88
N ALA A 667 -16.44 28.53 10.37
CA ALA A 667 -16.54 29.98 10.22
C ALA A 667 -16.34 30.77 11.53
N ASP A 668 -16.84 30.24 12.64
CA ASP A 668 -16.74 30.82 14.00
C ASP A 668 -15.53 30.26 14.79
N SER A 669 -14.65 29.47 14.17
CA SER A 669 -13.45 28.95 14.83
C SER A 669 -12.39 30.04 14.96
N ARG A 670 -11.92 30.29 16.19
CA ARG A 670 -10.83 31.23 16.48
C ARG A 670 -9.47 30.73 15.97
N ASP A 671 -9.32 29.42 15.86
CA ASP A 671 -8.07 28.76 15.50
C ASP A 671 -7.98 28.53 13.98
N LEU A 672 -8.96 28.98 13.18
CA LEU A 672 -8.97 28.81 11.74
C LEU A 672 -7.80 29.57 11.11
N PRO A 673 -6.83 28.89 10.43
CA PRO A 673 -5.74 29.56 9.73
C PRO A 673 -6.27 30.38 8.56
N ARG A 674 -6.15 31.72 8.66
CA ARG A 674 -6.67 32.67 7.66
C ARG A 674 -5.69 32.96 6.52
N ASP A 675 -4.45 32.56 6.67
CA ASP A 675 -3.38 32.70 5.69
C ASP A 675 -3.31 31.52 4.71
N LEU A 676 -4.04 30.42 4.99
CA LEU A 676 -4.30 29.33 4.07
C LEU A 676 -5.48 29.67 3.14
N PHE A 677 -5.50 29.14 1.90
CA PHE A 677 -6.73 29.19 1.12
C PHE A 677 -7.77 28.22 1.69
N HIS A 678 -9.05 28.53 1.50
CA HIS A 678 -10.17 27.77 2.00
C HIS A 678 -10.85 26.98 0.87
N LEU A 679 -10.98 25.67 1.05
CA LEU A 679 -11.80 24.82 0.19
C LEU A 679 -13.16 24.59 0.85
N TYR A 680 -14.22 24.91 0.12
CA TYR A 680 -15.61 24.61 0.47
C TYR A 680 -16.09 23.41 -0.37
N TRP A 681 -16.78 22.46 0.25
CA TRP A 681 -17.21 21.21 -0.36
C TRP A 681 -18.73 21.06 -0.25
N PHE A 682 -19.46 21.69 -1.17
CA PHE A 682 -20.91 21.63 -1.20
C PHE A 682 -21.39 20.32 -1.81
N THR A 683 -22.46 19.75 -1.22
CA THR A 683 -23.01 18.44 -1.57
C THR A 683 -24.53 18.45 -1.70
N THR A 684 -25.26 18.70 -0.61
CA THR A 684 -26.73 18.67 -0.55
C THR A 684 -27.35 20.07 -0.45
N GLU A 685 -26.54 21.09 -0.37
CA GLU A 685 -26.94 22.48 -0.20
C GLU A 685 -27.54 23.05 -1.50
N THR A 686 -28.50 23.97 -1.35
CA THR A 686 -29.07 24.77 -2.47
C THR A 686 -28.15 25.95 -2.83
N ALA A 687 -28.39 26.62 -3.94
CA ALA A 687 -27.68 27.85 -4.32
C ALA A 687 -27.82 28.97 -3.28
N GLU A 688 -28.99 29.05 -2.62
CA GLU A 688 -29.25 30.00 -1.52
C GLU A 688 -28.41 29.64 -0.28
N ASP A 689 -28.31 28.34 0.04
CA ASP A 689 -27.46 27.87 1.12
C ASP A 689 -25.99 28.17 0.86
N VAL A 690 -25.50 27.95 -0.38
CA VAL A 690 -24.13 28.31 -0.79
C VAL A 690 -23.86 29.78 -0.49
N THR A 691 -24.74 30.66 -0.93
CA THR A 691 -24.61 32.11 -0.68
C THR A 691 -24.61 32.44 0.80
N ARG A 692 -25.52 31.86 1.57
CA ARG A 692 -25.65 32.07 3.02
C ARG A 692 -24.41 31.60 3.75
N ILE A 693 -23.84 30.45 3.38
CA ILE A 693 -22.67 29.88 4.03
C ILE A 693 -21.41 30.69 3.70
N LEU A 694 -21.21 31.10 2.45
CA LEU A 694 -20.08 31.96 2.10
C LEU A 694 -20.09 33.27 2.89
N ARG A 695 -21.27 33.91 3.02
CA ARG A 695 -21.44 35.11 3.86
C ARG A 695 -21.16 34.84 5.35
N ALA A 696 -21.52 33.65 5.85
CA ALA A 696 -21.21 33.25 7.23
C ALA A 696 -19.70 33.19 7.50
N TYR A 697 -18.90 32.77 6.54
CA TYR A 697 -17.43 32.76 6.66
C TYR A 697 -16.82 34.19 6.57
N GLU A 698 -17.45 35.10 5.89
CA GLU A 698 -17.03 36.51 5.88
C GLU A 698 -17.30 37.22 7.22
N THR A 699 -18.38 36.86 7.88
CA THR A 699 -18.81 37.50 9.14
C THR A 699 -18.39 36.75 10.40
N GLY A 700 -17.88 35.52 10.29
CA GLY A 700 -17.60 34.65 11.41
C GLY A 700 -18.88 34.20 12.16
N ALA A 701 -19.98 34.04 11.42
CA ALA A 701 -21.26 33.66 12.00
C ALA A 701 -21.21 32.28 12.69
N PRO A 702 -21.93 32.13 13.84
CA PRO A 702 -21.90 30.87 14.58
C PRO A 702 -22.55 29.73 13.78
N ALA A 703 -22.06 28.50 14.03
CA ALA A 703 -22.63 27.29 13.50
C ALA A 703 -24.07 27.06 13.99
N GLY A 704 -24.89 26.40 13.16
CA GLY A 704 -26.15 25.80 13.60
C GLY A 704 -25.96 24.61 14.55
N THR A 705 -27.00 23.84 14.80
CA THR A 705 -26.97 22.72 15.77
C THR A 705 -26.36 21.42 15.19
N GLU A 706 -26.33 21.25 13.86
CA GLU A 706 -25.91 20.01 13.20
C GLU A 706 -24.63 20.21 12.37
N PHE A 707 -23.48 20.19 13.02
CA PHE A 707 -22.18 20.32 12.35
C PHE A 707 -21.11 19.49 13.07
N THR A 708 -19.92 19.37 12.45
CA THR A 708 -18.69 18.86 13.05
C THR A 708 -17.54 19.85 12.92
N ARG A 709 -16.59 19.79 13.84
CA ARG A 709 -15.30 20.52 13.75
C ARG A 709 -14.21 19.72 13.04
N GLY A 710 -14.52 18.54 12.53
CA GLY A 710 -13.55 17.65 11.91
C GLY A 710 -12.49 17.14 12.90
N LEU A 711 -11.30 16.85 12.37
CA LEU A 711 -10.18 16.30 13.12
C LEU A 711 -9.09 17.33 13.44
N TYR A 712 -9.23 18.58 13.01
CA TYR A 712 -8.19 19.62 13.05
C TYR A 712 -7.67 19.99 14.44
N GLN A 713 -8.48 19.81 15.49
CA GLN A 713 -8.06 20.06 16.87
C GLN A 713 -7.57 18.79 17.59
N LYS A 714 -8.20 17.65 17.30
CA LYS A 714 -7.95 16.39 18.02
C LYS A 714 -6.96 15.48 17.30
N GLY A 715 -6.86 15.62 15.98
CA GLY A 715 -6.07 14.74 15.14
C GLY A 715 -6.59 13.32 15.08
N VAL A 716 -5.74 12.44 14.57
CA VAL A 716 -5.91 10.99 14.51
C VAL A 716 -4.79 10.29 15.27
N LEU A 717 -5.10 9.08 15.76
CA LEU A 717 -4.12 8.22 16.41
C LEU A 717 -3.16 7.62 15.38
#